data_5dff8973ff344ba146494346d82f4f2e
#
_entry.id   5dff8973ff344ba146494346d82f4f2e
#
_cell.length_a   1.000
_cell.length_b   1.000
_cell.length_c   1.000
_cell.angle_alpha   90.00
_cell.angle_beta   90.00
_cell.angle_gamma   90.00
#
_symmetry.space_group_name_H-M   'P 1'
#
loop_
_entity.id
_entity.type
_entity.pdbx_description
1 polymer ?
#
loop_
_entity_poly.entity_id
_entity_poly.type
_entity_poly.pdbx_seq_one_letter_code
_entity_poly.pdbx_strand_id
1 'polypeptide(L)'
;MKKTLLTFIALGLSAIVSAQEIDSLRLEQLQEVVVKGVRAQKDAPFAIANIKKKELDAFSKTGKELPFLFSQTPGVLAWSENGLGTGTTYMRIRGAGDSRINVTLDGVPLNSPEDQCVFWANMNSYGSLLGSVQIQRGVGTSTNGDGAFGGTVALTSKAPTNQAWGELSGSYGSFNTYNLGGAFSTGLLWKHWILDGAYHETNTDGFIHGTSGRSGSYYGGLSYAGEKMIIRYKNFGNFEKTGQAWNGVTAGDNDLSIMDGTYGSKTGIKTYKDLYNAGFGQYNTLYETMAYGDDGNPAKDAKGNYLANRYLMNDGTYWKKTTDNFWQSHNILSAAWDINYHWTTTASLHYTHGYGYYNEFRFNNKLKKFGLSNYTAPDGSTVKKSDFVRKKGLKQDTYGAIWNINYKSDHKDIIGGFALQQFSGNHFGYLTYVSNAALRNHLLSNGDYQYYDSNAKKLDGNAFLKAAYYFDDHWDMFAEVQYRHVGYKTDGYNDKFIDNKDGTYSKQHLDINKKYDFFNGKVGFNYRIGQHRFYGSLAQAHREPERNNFTDNSNYPAPKAEQLLDTEVGYQFENSSFRAGANFYYMNYKDQFVQTGAVSDIGEKLTTNIDKSYRMGVELTAGWDITPWLTIEGNAALSKNKIKNFNEFVEDWDDWEGNPDAAKYHCDGNGDKLREFHYDNSTLAFSPSVILNGFINLHYQGWQAVWHTNYVSRQYLDNTENADRSLPCYSVSNLNLSYSSKVKKALGIKEVTIGLNFNNIFSRRYAASGWVYSAIAESYGHTNNNRYYQIGFIPMAGFTAMSSITLRF
;
A
#
# COMPACT_ATOMS: atom_id res chain seq x y z
N MET A 1 20.83 20.22 -14.19
CA MET A 1 20.76 18.94 -13.43
C MET A 1 21.63 17.81 -14.00
N LYS A 2 21.72 17.53 -15.32
CA LYS A 2 22.56 16.44 -15.87
C LYS A 2 24.08 16.60 -15.64
N LYS A 3 24.59 17.82 -15.58
CA LYS A 3 26.04 18.07 -15.33
C LYS A 3 26.43 17.99 -13.85
N THR A 4 25.51 18.26 -12.94
CA THR A 4 25.75 18.22 -11.49
C THR A 4 25.84 16.79 -10.95
N LEU A 5 25.07 15.84 -11.52
CA LEU A 5 25.07 14.44 -11.11
C LEU A 5 26.42 13.75 -11.45
N LEU A 6 26.99 14.02 -12.63
CA LEU A 6 28.31 13.49 -13.03
C LEU A 6 29.45 14.03 -12.16
N THR A 7 29.33 15.27 -11.67
CA THR A 7 30.33 15.90 -10.79
C THR A 7 30.31 15.30 -9.38
N PHE A 8 29.15 14.97 -8.84
CA PHE A 8 29.06 14.27 -7.54
C PHE A 8 29.61 12.84 -7.58
N ILE A 9 29.40 12.12 -8.68
CA ILE A 9 29.94 10.76 -8.87
C ILE A 9 31.46 10.82 -9.02
N ALA A 10 32.02 11.80 -9.70
CA ALA A 10 33.46 11.99 -9.90
C ALA A 10 34.20 12.40 -8.60
N LEU A 11 33.57 13.17 -7.73
CA LEU A 11 34.13 13.55 -6.42
C LEU A 11 34.16 12.41 -5.39
N GLY A 12 33.23 11.46 -5.47
CA GLY A 12 33.22 10.27 -4.61
C GLY A 12 34.33 9.25 -4.95
N LEU A 13 34.81 9.23 -6.19
CA LEU A 13 35.81 8.28 -6.67
C LEU A 13 37.28 8.69 -6.40
N SER A 14 37.54 9.94 -6.04
CA SER A 14 38.93 10.45 -5.84
C SER A 14 39.42 10.43 -4.39
N ALA A 15 38.61 10.06 -3.41
CA ALA A 15 38.99 10.04 -2.00
C ALA A 15 39.43 8.64 -1.51
N ILE A 16 40.45 8.05 -2.15
CA ILE A 16 41.12 6.84 -1.60
C ILE A 16 42.19 7.32 -0.62
N VAL A 17 41.83 7.39 0.67
CA VAL A 17 42.80 7.61 1.75
C VAL A 17 42.69 6.41 2.71
N SER A 18 43.87 5.86 3.06
CA SER A 18 44.04 4.72 3.97
C SER A 18 43.18 4.79 5.24
N ALA A 19 42.27 3.85 5.40
CA ALA A 19 41.44 3.69 6.59
C ALA A 19 42.06 2.68 7.56
N GLN A 20 42.15 3.04 8.84
CA GLN A 20 42.36 2.10 9.93
C GLN A 20 41.01 1.50 10.36
N GLU A 21 40.98 0.18 10.56
CA GLU A 21 39.77 -0.62 10.71
C GLU A 21 38.98 -0.29 11.98
N ILE A 22 37.79 0.29 11.81
CA ILE A 22 36.62 -0.06 12.62
C ILE A 22 35.98 -1.26 11.94
N ASP A 23 35.79 -2.34 12.68
CA ASP A 23 35.22 -3.58 12.17
C ASP A 23 33.81 -3.32 11.56
N SER A 24 33.58 -3.77 10.34
CA SER A 24 32.28 -3.66 9.65
C SER A 24 31.14 -4.33 10.44
N LEU A 25 31.45 -5.42 11.15
CA LEU A 25 30.53 -6.07 12.09
C LEU A 25 30.07 -5.11 13.20
N ARG A 26 30.94 -4.22 13.66
CA ARG A 26 30.60 -3.24 14.68
C ARG A 26 29.61 -2.19 14.19
N LEU A 27 29.75 -1.73 12.94
CA LEU A 27 28.82 -0.79 12.32
C LEU A 27 27.43 -1.42 12.12
N GLU A 28 27.38 -2.69 11.72
CA GLU A 28 26.12 -3.43 11.59
C GLU A 28 25.45 -3.63 12.96
N GLN A 29 26.20 -4.02 14.00
CA GLN A 29 25.68 -4.17 15.36
C GLN A 29 25.07 -2.88 15.90
N LEU A 30 25.76 -1.74 15.76
CA LEU A 30 25.25 -0.44 16.18
C LEU A 30 24.01 0.00 15.38
N GLN A 31 23.92 -0.37 14.11
CA GLN A 31 22.71 -0.13 13.31
C GLN A 31 21.54 -1.01 13.77
N GLU A 32 21.77 -2.27 14.15
CA GLU A 32 20.73 -3.14 14.69
C GLU A 32 20.16 -2.62 16.01
N VAL A 33 20.97 -1.98 16.84
CA VAL A 33 20.50 -1.37 18.09
C VAL A 33 19.45 -0.30 17.83
N VAL A 34 19.57 0.51 16.77
CA VAL A 34 18.61 1.57 16.42
C VAL A 34 17.20 1.02 16.22
N VAL A 35 17.06 -0.19 15.67
CA VAL A 35 15.77 -0.78 15.31
C VAL A 35 15.22 -1.78 16.33
N LYS A 36 15.94 -2.08 17.42
CA LYS A 36 15.50 -3.06 18.44
C LYS A 36 14.13 -2.77 19.03
N GLY A 37 13.76 -1.50 19.16
CA GLY A 37 12.46 -1.12 19.71
C GLY A 37 11.27 -1.70 18.92
N VAL A 38 11.36 -1.74 17.60
CA VAL A 38 10.25 -2.09 16.67
C VAL A 38 10.43 -3.45 16.00
N ARG A 39 11.62 -4.03 16.00
CA ARG A 39 11.85 -5.37 15.45
C ARG A 39 11.66 -6.44 16.50
N ALA A 40 11.06 -7.53 16.07
CA ALA A 40 11.03 -8.75 16.85
C ALA A 40 12.40 -9.44 16.81
N GLN A 41 12.80 -10.07 17.90
CA GLN A 41 13.95 -10.95 17.90
C GLN A 41 13.72 -12.15 16.96
N LYS A 42 14.80 -12.80 16.50
CA LYS A 42 14.70 -13.98 15.59
C LYS A 42 13.76 -15.04 16.14
N ASP A 43 13.75 -15.21 17.45
CA ASP A 43 13.00 -16.22 18.17
C ASP A 43 11.75 -15.66 18.86
N ALA A 44 11.20 -14.56 18.38
CA ALA A 44 9.94 -14.03 18.93
C ALA A 44 8.81 -15.06 18.81
N PRO A 45 7.92 -15.18 19.82
CA PRO A 45 6.90 -16.24 19.87
C PRO A 45 5.67 -15.92 19.02
N PHE A 46 5.87 -15.48 17.77
CA PHE A 46 4.84 -15.19 16.77
C PHE A 46 5.41 -15.24 15.35
N ALA A 47 4.53 -15.13 14.35
CA ALA A 47 4.88 -15.32 12.94
C ALA A 47 5.68 -14.13 12.38
N ILE A 48 6.95 -14.34 12.06
CA ILE A 48 7.83 -13.37 11.41
C ILE A 48 8.41 -13.89 10.10
N ALA A 49 8.71 -12.97 9.17
CA ALA A 49 9.51 -13.24 7.98
C ALA A 49 10.59 -12.16 7.86
N ASN A 50 11.81 -12.55 7.56
CA ASN A 50 12.94 -11.64 7.37
C ASN A 50 13.40 -11.71 5.91
N ILE A 51 13.41 -10.57 5.24
CA ILE A 51 13.90 -10.39 3.87
C ILE A 51 15.30 -9.79 3.97
N LYS A 52 16.26 -10.47 3.37
CA LYS A 52 17.68 -10.10 3.45
C LYS A 52 18.06 -9.15 2.30
N LYS A 53 19.18 -8.47 2.47
CA LYS A 53 19.75 -7.55 1.47
C LYS A 53 19.86 -8.16 0.06
N LYS A 54 20.29 -9.42 -0.07
CA LYS A 54 20.41 -10.10 -1.37
C LYS A 54 19.09 -10.17 -2.13
N GLU A 55 17.99 -10.45 -1.42
CA GLU A 55 16.62 -10.51 -2.01
C GLU A 55 16.16 -9.11 -2.41
N LEU A 56 16.39 -8.09 -1.55
CA LEU A 56 16.08 -6.69 -1.82
C LEU A 56 16.87 -6.16 -3.03
N ASP A 57 18.17 -6.43 -3.12
CA ASP A 57 19.02 -6.01 -4.24
C ASP A 57 18.56 -6.65 -5.56
N ALA A 58 18.20 -7.93 -5.55
CA ALA A 58 17.66 -8.61 -6.73
C ALA A 58 16.29 -8.04 -7.14
N PHE A 59 15.40 -7.83 -6.18
CA PHE A 59 14.06 -7.31 -6.42
C PHE A 59 14.07 -5.86 -6.91
N SER A 60 14.95 -5.00 -6.40
CA SER A 60 15.05 -3.59 -6.80
C SER A 60 15.30 -3.38 -8.31
N LYS A 61 15.77 -4.41 -9.02
CA LYS A 61 16.02 -4.38 -10.48
C LYS A 61 14.77 -4.71 -11.30
N THR A 62 13.68 -5.14 -10.67
CA THR A 62 12.42 -5.49 -11.36
C THR A 62 11.56 -4.28 -11.70
N GLY A 63 11.85 -3.11 -11.13
CA GLY A 63 11.04 -1.89 -11.25
C GLY A 63 9.74 -1.93 -10.44
N LYS A 64 9.45 -3.04 -9.75
CA LYS A 64 8.25 -3.19 -8.92
C LYS A 64 8.45 -2.62 -7.52
N GLU A 65 7.35 -2.23 -6.89
CA GLU A 65 7.33 -1.73 -5.52
C GLU A 65 7.34 -2.85 -4.48
N LEU A 66 7.82 -2.55 -3.28
CA LEU A 66 8.09 -3.50 -2.20
C LEU A 66 6.94 -4.47 -1.86
N PRO A 67 5.64 -4.09 -1.91
CA PRO A 67 4.53 -5.02 -1.67
C PRO A 67 4.59 -6.30 -2.50
N PHE A 68 5.10 -6.23 -3.74
CA PHE A 68 5.25 -7.42 -4.60
C PHE A 68 6.36 -8.38 -4.14
N LEU A 69 7.36 -7.89 -3.41
CA LEU A 69 8.31 -8.75 -2.72
C LEU A 69 7.67 -9.35 -1.46
N PHE A 70 6.92 -8.55 -0.71
CA PHE A 70 6.27 -8.99 0.52
C PHE A 70 5.20 -10.05 0.25
N SER A 71 4.53 -10.02 -0.91
CA SER A 71 3.54 -11.03 -1.32
C SER A 71 4.09 -12.45 -1.49
N GLN A 72 5.41 -12.61 -1.47
CA GLN A 72 6.08 -13.91 -1.43
C GLN A 72 6.08 -14.54 -0.03
N THR A 73 5.66 -13.82 1.00
CA THR A 73 5.48 -14.35 2.36
C THR A 73 4.07 -14.90 2.58
N PRO A 74 3.85 -15.85 3.52
CA PRO A 74 2.53 -16.44 3.75
C PRO A 74 1.45 -15.39 4.05
N GLY A 75 0.30 -15.52 3.41
CA GLY A 75 -0.89 -14.70 3.71
C GLY A 75 -0.81 -13.24 3.26
N VAL A 76 0.18 -12.87 2.43
CA VAL A 76 0.33 -11.51 1.88
C VAL A 76 -0.12 -11.45 0.43
N LEU A 77 -0.92 -10.45 0.08
CA LEU A 77 -1.35 -10.10 -1.27
C LEU A 77 -0.83 -8.73 -1.65
N ALA A 78 -0.54 -8.52 -2.94
CA ALA A 78 -0.20 -7.21 -3.50
C ALA A 78 -0.81 -7.03 -4.89
N TRP A 79 -1.16 -5.78 -5.22
CA TRP A 79 -1.63 -5.38 -6.55
C TRP A 79 -1.31 -3.91 -6.81
N SER A 80 -1.38 -3.49 -8.09
CA SER A 80 -1.23 -2.08 -8.47
C SER A 80 -2.28 -1.68 -9.50
N GLU A 81 -2.69 -0.43 -9.50
CA GLU A 81 -3.71 0.09 -10.42
C GLU A 81 -3.23 0.13 -11.87
N ASN A 82 -1.94 0.37 -12.11
CA ASN A 82 -1.38 0.39 -13.45
C ASN A 82 -1.12 -1.00 -14.05
N GLY A 83 -1.30 -2.07 -13.25
CA GLY A 83 -1.14 -3.46 -13.66
C GLY A 83 0.30 -3.97 -13.79
N LEU A 84 1.32 -3.15 -13.53
CA LEU A 84 2.74 -3.53 -13.67
C LEU A 84 3.48 -3.68 -12.33
N GLY A 85 2.90 -3.24 -11.23
CA GLY A 85 3.52 -3.24 -9.92
C GLY A 85 4.30 -1.96 -9.61
N THR A 86 3.99 -0.87 -10.29
CA THR A 86 4.49 0.49 -10.07
C THR A 86 3.34 1.47 -9.92
N GLY A 87 3.57 2.67 -9.41
CA GLY A 87 2.52 3.66 -9.16
C GLY A 87 1.69 3.31 -7.93
N THR A 88 0.37 3.50 -7.98
CA THR A 88 -0.49 3.22 -6.82
C THR A 88 -0.58 1.72 -6.56
N THR A 89 0.11 1.28 -5.53
CA THR A 89 0.27 -0.12 -5.13
C THR A 89 -0.27 -0.34 -3.72
N TYR A 90 -0.89 -1.49 -3.50
CA TYR A 90 -1.54 -1.88 -2.25
C TYR A 90 -1.09 -3.27 -1.80
N MET A 91 -1.28 -3.54 -0.50
CA MET A 91 -1.06 -4.88 0.07
C MET A 91 -2.08 -5.23 1.14
N ARG A 92 -2.18 -6.52 1.44
CA ARG A 92 -2.95 -7.08 2.57
C ARG A 92 -2.14 -8.15 3.27
N ILE A 93 -2.22 -8.20 4.58
CA ILE A 93 -1.65 -9.26 5.41
C ILE A 93 -2.80 -10.00 6.10
N ARG A 94 -2.95 -11.32 5.90
CA ARG A 94 -4.07 -12.12 6.43
C ARG A 94 -5.45 -11.50 6.12
N GLY A 95 -5.58 -10.82 4.96
CA GLY A 95 -6.78 -10.09 4.56
C GLY A 95 -6.97 -8.71 5.23
N ALA A 96 -6.13 -8.31 6.20
CA ALA A 96 -6.12 -6.96 6.74
C ALA A 96 -5.50 -5.98 5.72
N GLY A 97 -6.17 -4.84 5.47
CA GLY A 97 -5.73 -3.83 4.50
C GLY A 97 -4.60 -2.94 5.00
N ASP A 98 -4.11 -2.09 4.10
CA ASP A 98 -2.93 -1.22 4.31
C ASP A 98 -3.01 -0.37 5.58
N SER A 99 -4.18 0.17 5.91
CA SER A 99 -4.38 1.02 7.09
C SER A 99 -4.29 0.25 8.44
N ARG A 100 -4.17 -1.08 8.40
CA ARG A 100 -3.94 -1.94 9.57
C ARG A 100 -2.53 -2.52 9.61
N ILE A 101 -1.65 -2.03 8.74
CA ILE A 101 -0.26 -2.48 8.64
C ILE A 101 0.63 -1.31 9.04
N ASN A 102 1.32 -1.45 10.16
CA ASN A 102 2.29 -0.46 10.58
C ASN A 102 3.59 -0.62 9.81
N VAL A 103 4.10 0.46 9.24
CA VAL A 103 5.35 0.48 8.48
C VAL A 103 6.30 1.48 9.13
N THR A 104 7.52 1.04 9.43
CA THR A 104 8.56 1.91 9.99
C THR A 104 9.84 1.86 9.17
N LEU A 105 10.59 2.94 9.13
CA LEU A 105 11.95 3.02 8.60
C LEU A 105 12.91 3.40 9.73
N ASP A 106 13.80 2.47 10.08
CA ASP A 106 14.71 2.63 11.23
C ASP A 106 13.98 3.01 12.53
N GLY A 107 12.77 2.47 12.72
CA GLY A 107 11.92 2.73 13.89
C GLY A 107 11.05 3.98 13.79
N VAL A 108 11.22 4.80 12.76
CA VAL A 108 10.38 5.99 12.52
C VAL A 108 9.13 5.57 11.75
N PRO A 109 7.91 5.94 12.21
CA PRO A 109 6.66 5.67 11.50
C PRO A 109 6.63 6.32 10.11
N LEU A 110 6.18 5.57 9.10
CA LEU A 110 6.00 6.05 7.73
C LEU A 110 4.53 6.16 7.31
N ASN A 111 3.62 5.56 8.06
CA ASN A 111 2.20 5.66 7.77
C ASN A 111 1.76 7.13 7.78
N SER A 112 0.95 7.52 6.79
CA SER A 112 0.23 8.80 6.82
C SER A 112 -0.60 8.87 8.11
N PRO A 113 -0.47 9.89 8.95
CA PRO A 113 -1.15 9.89 10.24
C PRO A 113 -2.69 9.92 10.15
N GLU A 114 -3.28 10.42 9.08
CA GLU A 114 -4.73 10.49 8.87
C GLU A 114 -5.29 9.24 8.17
N ASP A 115 -4.58 8.72 7.15
CA ASP A 115 -5.01 7.56 6.37
C ASP A 115 -4.49 6.25 6.98
N GLN A 116 -3.56 6.34 7.92
CA GLN A 116 -2.94 5.22 8.65
C GLN A 116 -2.31 4.16 7.74
N CYS A 117 -1.97 4.52 6.51
CA CYS A 117 -1.33 3.65 5.52
C CYS A 117 -0.09 4.29 4.91
N VAL A 118 0.70 3.48 4.22
CA VAL A 118 1.81 3.94 3.40
C VAL A 118 1.39 3.94 1.93
N PHE A 119 1.60 5.04 1.26
CA PHE A 119 1.49 5.12 -0.19
C PHE A 119 2.80 4.62 -0.81
N TRP A 120 2.81 3.35 -1.27
CA TRP A 120 4.03 2.68 -1.73
C TRP A 120 4.64 3.31 -2.98
N ALA A 121 3.84 4.00 -3.79
CA ALA A 121 4.32 4.80 -4.91
C ALA A 121 5.32 5.87 -4.47
N ASN A 122 5.14 6.44 -3.27
CA ASN A 122 6.07 7.38 -2.64
C ASN A 122 7.36 6.73 -2.15
N MET A 123 7.48 5.41 -2.22
CA MET A 123 8.64 4.65 -1.78
C MET A 123 9.25 3.83 -2.92
N ASN A 124 9.05 4.26 -4.15
CA ASN A 124 9.58 3.57 -5.30
C ASN A 124 11.12 3.45 -5.20
N SER A 125 11.61 2.26 -5.53
CA SER A 125 13.04 1.91 -5.47
C SER A 125 13.68 1.91 -4.06
N TYR A 126 12.91 2.03 -2.97
CA TYR A 126 13.45 1.93 -1.60
C TYR A 126 14.13 0.58 -1.34
N GLY A 127 13.77 -0.49 -2.04
CA GLY A 127 14.44 -1.78 -1.94
C GLY A 127 15.97 -1.69 -2.09
N SER A 128 16.45 -0.77 -2.93
CA SER A 128 17.89 -0.52 -3.11
C SER A 128 18.55 0.22 -1.95
N LEU A 129 17.77 0.90 -1.11
CA LEU A 129 18.24 1.69 0.04
C LEU A 129 18.22 0.90 1.36
N LEU A 130 17.55 -0.26 1.37
CA LEU A 130 17.35 -1.08 2.55
C LEU A 130 18.43 -2.14 2.72
N GLY A 131 18.79 -2.42 3.96
CA GLY A 131 19.65 -3.53 4.37
C GLY A 131 18.85 -4.80 4.67
N SER A 132 17.65 -4.65 5.24
CA SER A 132 16.74 -5.76 5.53
C SER A 132 15.31 -5.27 5.76
N VAL A 133 14.35 -6.19 5.66
CA VAL A 133 12.96 -5.96 6.05
C VAL A 133 12.51 -7.09 6.95
N GLN A 134 11.77 -6.77 8.00
CA GLN A 134 11.07 -7.76 8.81
C GLN A 134 9.56 -7.54 8.69
N ILE A 135 8.83 -8.61 8.37
CA ILE A 135 7.38 -8.63 8.32
C ILE A 135 6.88 -9.46 9.51
N GLN A 136 6.13 -8.84 10.39
CA GLN A 136 5.42 -9.47 11.50
C GLN A 136 3.95 -9.57 11.10
N ARG A 137 3.39 -10.76 11.14
CA ARG A 137 1.98 -10.99 10.78
C ARG A 137 1.13 -11.07 12.05
N GLY A 138 -0.09 -10.50 12.02
CA GLY A 138 -0.91 -10.32 13.21
C GLY A 138 -0.47 -9.14 14.06
N VAL A 139 -0.79 -9.15 15.35
CA VAL A 139 -0.34 -8.13 16.30
C VAL A 139 1.16 -8.27 16.52
N GLY A 140 1.93 -7.37 15.91
CA GLY A 140 3.39 -7.32 16.06
C GLY A 140 3.85 -6.88 17.45
N THR A 141 5.15 -6.61 17.61
CA THR A 141 5.69 -5.96 18.82
C THR A 141 5.19 -4.52 18.90
N SER A 142 5.25 -3.91 20.07
CA SER A 142 5.01 -2.47 20.25
C SER A 142 5.80 -1.68 19.23
N THR A 143 5.13 -0.75 18.61
CA THR A 143 5.66 0.04 17.53
C THR A 143 5.53 1.51 17.86
N ASN A 144 6.38 2.30 17.24
CA ASN A 144 6.24 3.74 17.28
C ASN A 144 5.18 4.14 16.24
N GLY A 145 4.16 4.89 16.64
CA GLY A 145 3.07 5.33 15.76
C GLY A 145 1.86 4.40 15.78
N ASP A 146 1.19 4.27 14.65
CA ASP A 146 -0.08 3.54 14.52
C ASP A 146 0.04 2.09 14.99
N GLY A 147 -1.00 1.60 15.66
CA GLY A 147 -0.99 0.26 16.22
C GLY A 147 -0.81 -0.82 15.14
N ALA A 148 0.08 -1.77 15.38
CA ALA A 148 0.19 -2.96 14.55
C ALA A 148 -1.02 -3.86 14.77
N PHE A 149 -1.98 -3.77 13.88
CA PHE A 149 -3.27 -4.42 14.02
C PHE A 149 -3.43 -5.64 13.11
N GLY A 150 -2.97 -5.56 11.87
CA GLY A 150 -2.95 -6.67 10.91
C GLY A 150 -1.54 -7.17 10.61
N GLY A 151 -0.54 -6.34 10.83
CA GLY A 151 0.87 -6.64 10.63
C GLY A 151 1.78 -5.46 10.86
N THR A 152 3.08 -5.74 10.91
CA THR A 152 4.14 -4.72 10.95
C THR A 152 5.17 -5.00 9.88
N VAL A 153 5.59 -3.97 9.15
CA VAL A 153 6.71 -4.00 8.20
C VAL A 153 7.82 -3.08 8.73
N ALA A 154 8.86 -3.65 9.29
CA ALA A 154 9.99 -2.91 9.80
C ALA A 154 11.11 -2.87 8.75
N LEU A 155 11.25 -1.72 8.09
CA LEU A 155 12.29 -1.43 7.12
C LEU A 155 13.55 -0.98 7.86
N THR A 156 14.70 -1.52 7.49
CA THR A 156 16.01 -1.10 8.02
C THR A 156 16.87 -0.59 6.88
N SER A 157 17.34 0.66 6.98
CA SER A 157 18.26 1.24 6.00
C SER A 157 19.60 0.50 5.99
N LYS A 158 20.34 0.59 4.87
CA LYS A 158 21.70 0.04 4.79
C LYS A 158 22.59 0.60 5.90
N ALA A 159 23.33 -0.28 6.57
CA ALA A 159 24.36 0.14 7.49
C ALA A 159 25.48 0.90 6.72
N PRO A 160 26.12 1.92 7.33
CA PRO A 160 27.30 2.53 6.75
C PRO A 160 28.42 1.50 6.67
N THR A 161 29.32 1.64 5.69
CA THR A 161 30.43 0.72 5.46
C THR A 161 31.77 1.39 5.76
N ASN A 162 32.73 0.63 6.24
CA ASN A 162 34.08 1.13 6.46
C ASN A 162 34.87 1.28 5.15
N GLN A 163 34.48 0.59 4.08
CA GLN A 163 35.12 0.64 2.76
C GLN A 163 34.28 1.46 1.76
N ALA A 164 34.97 2.19 0.90
CA ALA A 164 34.35 2.88 -0.21
C ALA A 164 33.80 1.91 -1.24
N TRP A 165 32.62 2.19 -1.77
CA TRP A 165 32.00 1.43 -2.86
C TRP A 165 31.10 2.33 -3.70
N GLY A 166 30.83 1.89 -4.92
CA GLY A 166 29.88 2.51 -5.83
C GLY A 166 29.07 1.44 -6.55
N GLU A 167 27.84 1.76 -6.91
CA GLU A 167 26.96 0.94 -7.73
C GLU A 167 26.24 1.80 -8.76
N LEU A 168 26.20 1.33 -10.00
CA LEU A 168 25.33 1.86 -11.06
C LEU A 168 24.44 0.73 -11.56
N SER A 169 23.17 1.02 -11.77
CA SER A 169 22.22 0.03 -12.29
C SER A 169 21.28 0.64 -13.31
N GLY A 170 20.89 -0.18 -14.30
CA GLY A 170 19.88 0.17 -15.27
C GLY A 170 19.06 -1.05 -15.63
N SER A 171 17.78 -0.85 -15.92
CA SER A 171 16.91 -1.89 -16.47
C SER A 171 15.96 -1.30 -17.50
N TYR A 172 15.52 -2.14 -18.45
CA TYR A 172 14.56 -1.80 -19.48
C TYR A 172 13.69 -3.00 -19.85
N GLY A 173 12.40 -2.75 -20.11
CA GLY A 173 11.46 -3.85 -20.40
C GLY A 173 10.14 -3.42 -20.99
N SER A 174 9.16 -4.29 -20.88
CA SER A 174 7.81 -4.13 -21.41
C SER A 174 7.17 -2.81 -20.98
N PHE A 175 6.31 -2.24 -21.82
CA PHE A 175 5.63 -0.95 -21.63
C PHE A 175 6.62 0.21 -21.43
N ASN A 176 7.75 0.18 -22.15
CA ASN A 176 8.82 1.17 -22.04
C ASN A 176 9.26 1.42 -20.59
N THR A 177 9.10 0.41 -19.74
CA THR A 177 9.49 0.52 -18.33
C THR A 177 11.01 0.53 -18.23
N TYR A 178 11.56 1.58 -17.63
CA TYR A 178 12.98 1.62 -17.31
C TYR A 178 13.19 2.02 -15.84
N ASN A 179 14.27 1.51 -15.27
CA ASN A 179 14.76 1.89 -13.96
C ASN A 179 16.24 2.26 -14.08
N LEU A 180 16.61 3.39 -13.51
CA LEU A 180 17.99 3.87 -13.47
C LEU A 180 18.36 4.16 -12.03
N GLY A 181 19.54 3.76 -11.60
CA GLY A 181 19.97 3.96 -10.24
C GLY A 181 21.47 4.07 -10.09
N GLY A 182 21.86 4.79 -9.04
CA GLY A 182 23.24 4.88 -8.59
C GLY A 182 23.29 5.07 -7.09
N ALA A 183 24.30 4.45 -6.46
CA ALA A 183 24.55 4.59 -5.04
C ALA A 183 26.05 4.54 -4.74
N PHE A 184 26.48 5.19 -3.68
CA PHE A 184 27.87 5.19 -3.24
C PHE A 184 27.99 5.31 -1.72
N SER A 185 29.14 4.89 -1.21
CA SER A 185 29.64 5.22 0.13
C SER A 185 31.11 5.61 0.03
N THR A 186 31.51 6.61 0.78
CA THR A 186 32.92 7.01 0.88
C THR A 186 33.76 6.03 1.70
N GLY A 187 33.12 5.15 2.49
CA GLY A 187 33.80 4.47 3.58
C GLY A 187 34.21 5.48 4.66
N LEU A 188 35.08 5.05 5.56
CA LEU A 188 35.58 5.88 6.65
C LEU A 188 36.47 7.01 6.15
N LEU A 189 36.05 8.24 6.34
CA LEU A 189 36.83 9.47 6.20
C LEU A 189 37.29 9.91 7.59
N TRP A 190 38.55 10.33 7.71
CA TRP A 190 39.14 10.85 8.96
C TRP A 190 38.86 9.97 10.18
N LYS A 191 38.83 8.64 9.98
CA LYS A 191 38.62 7.58 11.00
C LYS A 191 37.19 7.47 11.52
N HIS A 192 36.29 8.44 11.32
CA HIS A 192 34.99 8.48 11.99
C HIS A 192 33.80 8.80 11.05
N TRP A 193 34.01 9.51 9.96
CA TRP A 193 32.94 10.02 9.15
C TRP A 193 32.68 9.18 7.91
N ILE A 194 31.38 8.97 7.58
CA ILE A 194 30.98 8.26 6.38
C ILE A 194 29.89 9.09 5.70
N LEU A 195 30.04 9.29 4.40
CA LEU A 195 29.04 9.91 3.54
C LEU A 195 28.49 8.86 2.59
N ASP A 196 27.16 8.73 2.58
CA ASP A 196 26.42 7.82 1.69
C ASP A 196 25.48 8.62 0.81
N GLY A 197 25.25 8.15 -0.42
CA GLY A 197 24.27 8.76 -1.30
C GLY A 197 23.68 7.76 -2.28
N ALA A 198 22.43 7.99 -2.68
CA ALA A 198 21.79 7.19 -3.72
C ALA A 198 20.72 8.00 -4.46
N TYR A 199 20.49 7.64 -5.71
CA TYR A 199 19.38 8.12 -6.53
C TYR A 199 18.85 6.97 -7.39
N HIS A 200 17.53 6.84 -7.43
CA HIS A 200 16.84 5.86 -8.27
C HIS A 200 15.61 6.49 -8.90
N GLU A 201 15.32 6.09 -10.14
CA GLU A 201 14.17 6.56 -10.89
C GLU A 201 13.57 5.42 -11.71
N THR A 202 12.25 5.32 -11.72
CA THR A 202 11.47 4.40 -12.56
C THR A 202 10.51 5.22 -13.43
N ASN A 203 10.39 4.83 -14.68
CA ASN A 203 9.43 5.37 -15.63
C ASN A 203 8.76 4.21 -16.36
N THR A 204 7.47 4.35 -16.69
CA THR A 204 6.68 3.33 -17.39
C THR A 204 5.53 3.96 -18.16
N ASP A 205 5.11 3.33 -19.25
CA ASP A 205 3.86 3.69 -19.93
C ASP A 205 2.62 3.15 -19.20
N GLY A 206 2.80 2.14 -18.30
CA GLY A 206 1.70 1.45 -17.63
C GLY A 206 0.99 0.44 -18.53
N PHE A 207 0.32 -0.54 -17.92
CA PHE A 207 -0.49 -1.50 -18.68
C PHE A 207 -1.89 -0.94 -18.98
N ILE A 208 -2.51 -0.25 -18.02
CA ILE A 208 -3.83 0.39 -18.20
C ILE A 208 -3.65 1.72 -18.94
N HIS A 209 -4.57 2.07 -19.83
CA HIS A 209 -4.51 3.31 -20.59
C HIS A 209 -4.42 4.53 -19.67
N GLY A 210 -3.55 5.49 -20.00
CA GLY A 210 -3.36 6.71 -19.24
C GLY A 210 -2.60 6.54 -17.91
N THR A 211 -2.04 5.36 -17.59
CA THR A 211 -1.30 5.12 -16.34
C THR A 211 0.21 5.24 -16.47
N SER A 212 0.70 5.88 -17.53
CA SER A 212 2.13 6.19 -17.60
C SER A 212 2.57 6.99 -16.37
N GLY A 213 3.76 6.71 -15.87
CA GLY A 213 4.23 7.33 -14.65
C GLY A 213 5.74 7.44 -14.55
N ARG A 214 6.17 8.40 -13.72
CA ARG A 214 7.55 8.60 -13.32
C ARG A 214 7.60 8.77 -11.82
N SER A 215 8.43 7.98 -11.16
CA SER A 215 8.65 8.06 -9.72
C SER A 215 10.12 7.78 -9.40
N GLY A 216 10.57 8.24 -8.26
CA GLY A 216 11.94 7.99 -7.85
C GLY A 216 12.20 8.36 -6.40
N SER A 217 13.38 7.97 -5.94
CA SER A 217 13.86 8.26 -4.60
C SER A 217 15.30 8.76 -4.63
N TYR A 218 15.64 9.59 -3.66
CA TYR A 218 17.01 9.97 -3.37
C TYR A 218 17.30 9.78 -1.89
N TYR A 219 18.56 9.52 -1.59
CA TYR A 219 19.05 9.32 -0.25
C TYR A 219 20.36 10.07 -0.04
N GLY A 220 20.49 10.74 1.09
CA GLY A 220 21.72 11.32 1.58
C GLY A 220 21.92 10.93 3.05
N GLY A 221 23.10 10.41 3.37
CA GLY A 221 23.44 9.99 4.74
C GLY A 221 24.79 10.55 5.17
N LEU A 222 24.86 11.09 6.39
CA LEU A 222 26.09 11.47 7.06
C LEU A 222 26.15 10.72 8.38
N SER A 223 27.21 9.93 8.58
CA SER A 223 27.37 9.12 9.79
C SER A 223 28.68 9.48 10.48
N TYR A 224 28.62 9.61 11.80
CA TYR A 224 29.76 9.59 12.68
C TYR A 224 29.83 8.24 13.39
N ALA A 225 30.93 7.51 13.23
CA ALA A 225 31.16 6.22 13.83
C ALA A 225 32.28 6.31 14.86
N GLY A 226 31.95 6.14 16.14
CA GLY A 226 32.87 6.02 17.26
C GLY A 226 32.94 4.57 17.77
N GLU A 227 33.78 4.30 18.76
CA GLU A 227 33.93 2.95 19.33
C GLU A 227 32.64 2.44 20.01
N LYS A 228 31.92 3.30 20.71
CA LYS A 228 30.71 2.97 21.48
C LYS A 228 29.45 3.66 20.98
N MET A 229 29.56 4.54 19.99
CA MET A 229 28.45 5.39 19.55
C MET A 229 28.47 5.54 18.04
N ILE A 230 27.27 5.53 17.45
CA ILE A 230 27.03 5.98 16.07
C ILE A 230 25.97 7.08 16.07
N ILE A 231 26.23 8.16 15.33
CA ILE A 231 25.26 9.22 15.07
C ILE A 231 25.06 9.25 13.56
N ARG A 232 23.79 9.24 13.10
CA ARG A 232 23.46 9.27 11.68
C ARG A 232 22.40 10.33 11.40
N TYR A 233 22.70 11.23 10.50
CA TYR A 233 21.68 12.00 9.80
C TYR A 233 21.38 11.33 8.46
N LYS A 234 20.10 11.15 8.17
CA LYS A 234 19.60 10.52 6.95
C LYS A 234 18.48 11.37 6.37
N ASN A 235 18.56 11.66 5.08
CA ASN A 235 17.47 12.23 4.32
C ASN A 235 17.04 11.23 3.25
N PHE A 236 15.78 10.81 3.32
CA PHE A 236 15.11 10.03 2.31
C PHE A 236 14.09 10.94 1.63
N GLY A 237 14.23 11.16 0.34
CA GLY A 237 13.27 11.92 -0.44
C GLY A 237 12.72 11.10 -1.57
N ASN A 238 11.49 11.39 -1.94
CA ASN A 238 10.81 10.73 -3.05
C ASN A 238 9.95 11.73 -3.82
N PHE A 239 9.72 11.39 -5.07
CA PHE A 239 8.83 12.14 -5.95
C PHE A 239 8.07 11.15 -6.84
N GLU A 240 6.83 11.49 -7.14
CA GLU A 240 6.05 10.77 -8.13
C GLU A 240 5.19 11.71 -8.98
N LYS A 241 4.96 11.27 -10.20
CA LYS A 241 3.92 11.73 -11.10
C LYS A 241 3.39 10.53 -11.84
N THR A 242 2.40 9.88 -11.25
CA THR A 242 1.85 8.61 -11.72
C THR A 242 0.47 8.80 -12.32
N GLY A 243 0.20 8.13 -13.43
CA GLY A 243 -1.15 8.08 -14.00
C GLY A 243 -2.04 7.17 -13.18
N GLN A 244 -3.32 7.52 -13.04
CA GLN A 244 -4.25 6.88 -12.14
C GLN A 244 -5.29 6.04 -12.86
N ALA A 245 -5.74 4.95 -12.22
CA ALA A 245 -6.79 4.07 -12.70
C ALA A 245 -7.65 3.50 -11.54
N TRP A 246 -7.91 4.30 -10.49
CA TRP A 246 -8.64 3.84 -9.31
C TRP A 246 -10.07 3.37 -9.59
N ASN A 247 -10.69 3.81 -10.71
CA ASN A 247 -11.99 3.30 -11.14
C ASN A 247 -11.93 1.84 -11.65
N GLY A 248 -10.71 1.30 -11.83
CA GLY A 248 -10.53 0.01 -12.44
C GLY A 248 -11.06 -0.06 -13.88
N VAL A 249 -11.01 -1.24 -14.46
CA VAL A 249 -11.65 -1.54 -15.73
C VAL A 249 -13.07 -2.02 -15.44
N THR A 250 -14.08 -1.24 -15.84
CA THR A 250 -15.47 -1.47 -15.44
C THR A 250 -16.19 -2.41 -16.38
N ALA A 251 -16.80 -3.44 -15.84
CA ALA A 251 -17.88 -4.22 -16.38
C ALA A 251 -18.52 -5.12 -15.31
N GLY A 252 -19.73 -5.52 -15.49
CA GLY A 252 -20.41 -6.54 -14.72
C GLY A 252 -21.36 -7.30 -15.61
N ASP A 253 -21.93 -8.38 -15.12
CA ASP A 253 -22.88 -9.18 -15.90
C ASP A 253 -24.10 -8.35 -16.37
N ASN A 254 -24.50 -7.38 -15.55
CA ASN A 254 -25.62 -6.48 -15.81
C ASN A 254 -25.19 -5.05 -16.16
N ASP A 255 -23.89 -4.80 -16.24
CA ASP A 255 -23.40 -3.47 -16.54
C ASP A 255 -23.45 -3.19 -18.05
N LEU A 256 -24.43 -2.44 -18.44
CA LEU A 256 -24.67 -2.06 -19.82
C LEU A 256 -24.26 -0.66 -20.14
N SER A 257 -23.91 0.12 -19.13
CA SER A 257 -23.47 1.50 -19.34
C SER A 257 -22.22 1.58 -20.19
N ILE A 258 -21.42 0.52 -20.20
CA ILE A 258 -20.21 0.39 -21.03
C ILE A 258 -20.50 -0.38 -22.31
N MET A 259 -21.27 -1.47 -22.26
CA MET A 259 -21.33 -2.46 -23.32
C MET A 259 -22.46 -2.21 -24.33
N ASP A 260 -23.68 -2.05 -23.87
CA ASP A 260 -24.85 -1.96 -24.73
C ASP A 260 -25.66 -0.68 -24.58
N GLY A 261 -25.40 0.08 -23.50
CA GLY A 261 -26.17 1.30 -23.19
C GLY A 261 -27.62 1.04 -22.78
N THR A 262 -28.03 -0.21 -22.67
CA THR A 262 -29.41 -0.63 -22.40
C THR A 262 -29.52 -1.17 -20.99
N TYR A 263 -30.19 -0.43 -20.11
CA TYR A 263 -30.40 -0.83 -18.74
C TYR A 263 -31.16 -2.16 -18.61
N GLY A 264 -30.64 -3.08 -17.79
CA GLY A 264 -31.30 -4.34 -17.45
C GLY A 264 -31.03 -5.53 -18.37
N SER A 265 -30.30 -5.39 -19.50
CA SER A 265 -29.86 -6.57 -20.25
C SER A 265 -28.55 -7.13 -19.76
N LYS A 266 -28.25 -8.38 -20.10
CA LYS A 266 -27.02 -9.07 -19.69
C LYS A 266 -26.03 -9.09 -20.85
N THR A 267 -24.78 -8.70 -20.57
CA THR A 267 -23.70 -8.72 -21.56
C THR A 267 -22.99 -10.06 -21.65
N GLY A 268 -23.12 -10.92 -20.64
CA GLY A 268 -22.36 -12.16 -20.48
C GLY A 268 -20.92 -11.92 -19.98
N ILE A 269 -20.53 -10.69 -19.64
CA ILE A 269 -19.21 -10.35 -19.12
C ILE A 269 -19.23 -10.51 -17.62
N LYS A 270 -18.54 -11.53 -17.09
CA LYS A 270 -18.47 -11.86 -15.67
C LYS A 270 -17.08 -11.76 -15.07
N THR A 271 -16.06 -11.84 -15.92
CA THR A 271 -14.67 -11.86 -15.48
C THR A 271 -13.84 -10.84 -16.25
N TYR A 272 -12.69 -10.45 -15.67
CA TYR A 272 -11.74 -9.61 -16.39
C TYR A 272 -11.30 -10.22 -17.73
N LYS A 273 -11.20 -11.55 -17.82
CA LYS A 273 -10.87 -12.23 -19.09
C LYS A 273 -11.93 -11.97 -20.17
N ASP A 274 -13.21 -12.02 -19.79
CA ASP A 274 -14.30 -11.74 -20.73
C ASP A 274 -14.24 -10.28 -21.21
N LEU A 275 -14.03 -9.34 -20.27
CA LEU A 275 -13.86 -7.93 -20.57
C LEU A 275 -12.66 -7.65 -21.47
N TYR A 276 -11.53 -8.31 -21.22
CA TYR A 276 -10.35 -8.22 -22.04
C TYR A 276 -10.62 -8.71 -23.48
N ASN A 277 -11.33 -9.83 -23.62
CA ASN A 277 -11.70 -10.39 -24.92
C ASN A 277 -12.71 -9.50 -25.68
N ALA A 278 -13.49 -8.70 -24.97
CA ALA A 278 -14.42 -7.73 -25.55
C ALA A 278 -13.73 -6.41 -26.00
N GLY A 279 -12.41 -6.29 -25.79
CA GLY A 279 -11.64 -5.12 -26.23
C GLY A 279 -11.40 -4.06 -25.13
N PHE A 280 -11.98 -4.23 -23.91
CA PHE A 280 -11.88 -3.26 -22.82
C PHE A 280 -10.83 -3.61 -21.74
N GLY A 281 -9.93 -4.53 -22.02
CA GLY A 281 -8.98 -5.01 -21.01
C GLY A 281 -8.02 -3.96 -20.42
N GLN A 282 -7.87 -2.82 -21.07
CA GLN A 282 -7.01 -1.70 -20.64
C GLN A 282 -7.76 -0.37 -20.52
N TYR A 283 -9.09 -0.41 -20.64
CA TYR A 283 -9.95 0.77 -20.61
C TYR A 283 -9.88 1.49 -19.25
N ASN A 284 -9.83 2.83 -19.30
CA ASN A 284 -9.70 3.66 -18.11
C ASN A 284 -10.60 4.90 -18.20
N THR A 285 -11.67 4.92 -17.43
CA THR A 285 -12.63 6.04 -17.39
C THR A 285 -12.01 7.37 -16.92
N LEU A 286 -10.81 7.39 -16.33
CA LEU A 286 -10.08 8.62 -16.00
C LEU A 286 -9.28 9.19 -17.19
N TYR A 287 -9.27 8.50 -18.31
CA TYR A 287 -8.48 8.82 -19.49
C TYR A 287 -9.30 8.91 -20.78
N GLU A 288 -10.35 8.10 -20.88
CA GLU A 288 -11.15 7.88 -22.07
C GLU A 288 -12.62 7.58 -21.75
N THR A 289 -13.49 7.73 -22.72
CA THR A 289 -14.92 7.41 -22.64
C THR A 289 -15.30 6.46 -23.77
N MET A 290 -16.43 5.77 -23.64
CA MET A 290 -16.99 4.94 -24.68
C MET A 290 -17.20 5.74 -25.98
N ALA A 291 -16.83 5.17 -27.11
CA ALA A 291 -17.19 5.68 -28.43
C ALA A 291 -18.56 5.14 -28.83
N TYR A 292 -19.37 6.01 -29.41
CA TYR A 292 -20.69 5.65 -29.95
C TYR A 292 -20.74 5.93 -31.45
N GLY A 293 -21.44 5.04 -32.19
CA GLY A 293 -21.72 5.24 -33.60
C GLY A 293 -22.86 6.24 -33.83
N ASP A 294 -23.11 6.57 -35.10
CA ASP A 294 -24.22 7.45 -35.52
C ASP A 294 -25.61 6.88 -35.17
N ASP A 295 -25.69 5.58 -34.96
CA ASP A 295 -26.89 4.86 -34.53
C ASP A 295 -27.16 4.93 -33.02
N GLY A 296 -26.26 5.59 -32.27
CA GLY A 296 -26.31 5.70 -30.79
C GLY A 296 -25.85 4.45 -30.04
N ASN A 297 -25.39 3.42 -30.77
CA ASN A 297 -24.84 2.21 -30.16
C ASN A 297 -23.33 2.32 -29.91
N PRO A 298 -22.74 1.56 -28.92
CA PRO A 298 -21.30 1.49 -28.72
C PRO A 298 -20.57 1.08 -30.00
N ALA A 299 -19.62 1.89 -30.43
CA ALA A 299 -18.84 1.67 -31.64
C ALA A 299 -17.90 0.47 -31.48
N LYS A 300 -17.75 -0.30 -32.57
CA LYS A 300 -16.85 -1.49 -32.61
C LYS A 300 -15.90 -1.41 -33.81
N ASP A 301 -14.71 -1.98 -33.64
CA ASP A 301 -13.75 -2.18 -34.71
C ASP A 301 -14.19 -3.35 -35.64
N ALA A 302 -13.43 -3.59 -36.72
CA ALA A 302 -13.68 -4.68 -37.66
C ALA A 302 -13.59 -6.10 -37.05
N LYS A 303 -13.04 -6.24 -35.87
CA LYS A 303 -12.91 -7.49 -35.10
C LYS A 303 -14.01 -7.64 -34.05
N GLY A 304 -14.92 -6.66 -33.94
CA GLY A 304 -15.97 -6.64 -32.93
C GLY A 304 -15.56 -6.13 -31.56
N ASN A 305 -14.38 -5.57 -31.41
CA ASN A 305 -13.95 -4.97 -30.15
C ASN A 305 -14.58 -3.59 -29.97
N TYR A 306 -15.02 -3.26 -28.78
CA TYR A 306 -15.51 -1.93 -28.45
C TYR A 306 -14.41 -0.88 -28.52
N LEU A 307 -14.78 0.33 -28.94
CA LEU A 307 -13.88 1.48 -29.10
C LEU A 307 -14.09 2.50 -28.01
N ALA A 308 -13.01 3.23 -27.66
CA ALA A 308 -13.04 4.34 -26.72
C ALA A 308 -12.42 5.59 -27.33
N ASN A 309 -12.91 6.76 -26.92
CA ASN A 309 -12.42 8.07 -27.33
C ASN A 309 -11.72 8.77 -26.16
N ARG A 310 -10.61 9.44 -26.43
CA ARG A 310 -9.95 10.34 -25.50
C ARG A 310 -10.81 11.56 -25.19
N TYR A 311 -10.76 12.05 -23.94
CA TYR A 311 -11.42 13.30 -23.59
C TYR A 311 -10.78 14.47 -24.33
N LEU A 312 -11.60 15.27 -25.01
CA LEU A 312 -11.19 16.43 -25.78
C LEU A 312 -11.33 17.70 -24.93
N MET A 313 -10.29 18.53 -24.92
CA MET A 313 -10.27 19.84 -24.28
C MET A 313 -10.73 20.93 -25.27
N ASN A 314 -11.16 22.09 -24.76
CA ASN A 314 -11.65 23.21 -25.59
C ASN A 314 -10.62 23.80 -26.57
N ASP A 315 -9.34 23.62 -26.30
CA ASP A 315 -8.24 24.04 -27.17
C ASP A 315 -7.94 23.06 -28.30
N GLY A 316 -8.78 22.02 -28.45
CA GLY A 316 -8.59 20.97 -29.44
C GLY A 316 -7.54 19.92 -29.08
N THR A 317 -6.90 20.00 -27.91
CA THR A 317 -5.99 18.97 -27.42
C THR A 317 -6.75 17.89 -26.64
N TYR A 318 -6.14 16.71 -26.52
CA TYR A 318 -6.69 15.66 -25.67
C TYR A 318 -6.20 15.79 -24.24
N TRP A 319 -7.09 15.49 -23.26
CA TRP A 319 -6.68 15.32 -21.87
C TRP A 319 -5.52 14.34 -21.79
N LYS A 320 -4.42 14.76 -21.14
CA LYS A 320 -3.21 13.92 -21.11
C LYS A 320 -3.41 12.68 -20.28
N LYS A 321 -3.79 12.84 -19.02
CA LYS A 321 -4.14 11.78 -18.06
C LYS A 321 -4.45 12.37 -16.68
N THR A 322 -5.22 11.63 -15.89
CA THR A 322 -5.35 11.87 -14.45
C THR A 322 -4.08 11.43 -13.75
N THR A 323 -3.54 12.29 -12.88
CA THR A 323 -2.25 12.04 -12.22
C THR A 323 -2.34 12.23 -10.72
N ASP A 324 -1.60 11.40 -9.97
CA ASP A 324 -1.08 11.76 -8.66
C ASP A 324 0.30 12.40 -8.83
N ASN A 325 0.49 13.51 -8.13
CA ASN A 325 1.75 14.24 -8.10
C ASN A 325 2.10 14.46 -6.65
N PHE A 326 3.15 13.79 -6.17
CA PHE A 326 3.53 13.87 -4.77
C PHE A 326 5.04 14.00 -4.62
N TRP A 327 5.45 14.79 -3.67
CA TRP A 327 6.81 14.90 -3.20
C TRP A 327 6.85 14.80 -1.69
N GLN A 328 7.79 14.03 -1.16
CA GLN A 328 7.97 13.85 0.28
C GLN A 328 9.45 13.75 0.63
N SER A 329 9.82 14.26 1.80
CA SER A 329 11.17 14.19 2.35
C SER A 329 11.11 13.81 3.83
N HIS A 330 11.82 12.74 4.18
CA HIS A 330 11.98 12.27 5.54
C HIS A 330 13.39 12.58 6.03
N ASN A 331 13.51 13.35 7.09
CA ASN A 331 14.77 13.68 7.75
C ASN A 331 14.82 12.95 9.08
N ILE A 332 15.86 12.15 9.30
CA ILE A 332 16.03 11.34 10.51
C ILE A 332 17.42 11.59 11.07
N LEU A 333 17.50 12.11 12.28
CA LEU A 333 18.72 12.18 13.06
C LEU A 333 18.64 11.12 14.15
N SER A 334 19.49 10.12 14.12
CA SER A 334 19.50 9.01 15.09
C SER A 334 20.87 8.87 15.75
N ALA A 335 20.86 8.48 17.02
CA ALA A 335 22.03 8.12 17.77
C ALA A 335 21.81 6.78 18.46
N ALA A 336 22.82 5.91 18.44
CA ALA A 336 22.86 4.69 19.23
C ALA A 336 24.16 4.69 20.05
N TRP A 337 24.07 4.36 21.34
CA TRP A 337 25.18 4.38 22.26
C TRP A 337 25.21 3.13 23.15
N ASP A 338 26.30 2.40 23.09
CA ASP A 338 26.62 1.31 24.00
C ASP A 338 27.24 1.91 25.32
N ILE A 339 26.39 2.11 26.31
CA ILE A 339 26.79 2.68 27.58
C ILE A 339 27.83 1.76 28.25
N ASN A 340 27.48 0.46 28.30
CA ASN A 340 28.38 -0.61 28.78
C ASN A 340 27.90 -1.96 28.17
N TYR A 341 28.49 -3.08 28.65
CA TYR A 341 28.21 -4.42 28.17
C TYR A 341 26.71 -4.82 28.24
N HIS A 342 25.97 -4.29 29.22
CA HIS A 342 24.55 -4.63 29.43
C HIS A 342 23.60 -3.59 28.91
N TRP A 343 23.99 -2.32 28.82
CA TRP A 343 23.09 -1.21 28.54
C TRP A 343 23.40 -0.55 27.21
N THR A 344 22.36 -0.46 26.38
CA THR A 344 22.40 0.32 25.16
C THR A 344 21.22 1.30 25.12
N THR A 345 21.40 2.45 24.50
CA THR A 345 20.32 3.42 24.33
C THR A 345 20.29 3.96 22.90
N THR A 346 19.10 4.32 22.42
CA THR A 346 18.90 4.93 21.10
C THR A 346 17.98 6.12 21.23
N ALA A 347 18.25 7.15 20.44
CA ALA A 347 17.37 8.31 20.30
C ALA A 347 17.27 8.67 18.81
N SER A 348 16.09 9.08 18.38
CA SER A 348 15.88 9.57 17.02
C SER A 348 14.97 10.80 17.04
N LEU A 349 15.34 11.81 16.27
CA LEU A 349 14.48 12.94 15.93
C LEU A 349 14.12 12.80 14.45
N HIS A 350 12.88 13.04 14.11
CA HIS A 350 12.45 12.96 12.72
C HIS A 350 11.56 14.13 12.30
N TYR A 351 11.68 14.50 11.03
CA TYR A 351 10.82 15.48 10.40
C TYR A 351 10.50 15.01 8.98
N THR A 352 9.20 14.94 8.67
CA THR A 352 8.70 14.61 7.34
C THR A 352 7.90 15.78 6.80
N HIS A 353 8.20 16.22 5.59
CA HIS A 353 7.42 17.18 4.82
C HIS A 353 6.90 16.52 3.56
N GLY A 354 5.62 16.72 3.25
CA GLY A 354 4.99 16.21 2.05
C GLY A 354 4.06 17.25 1.41
N TYR A 355 4.02 17.23 0.08
CA TYR A 355 3.09 18.00 -0.72
C TYR A 355 2.70 17.22 -1.97
N GLY A 356 1.40 17.18 -2.25
CA GLY A 356 0.93 16.53 -3.45
C GLY A 356 -0.51 16.83 -3.78
N TYR A 357 -0.93 16.38 -4.96
CA TYR A 357 -2.30 16.55 -5.44
C TYR A 357 -2.63 15.61 -6.60
N TYR A 358 -3.88 15.19 -6.65
CA TYR A 358 -4.50 14.61 -7.83
C TYR A 358 -4.87 15.71 -8.81
N ASN A 359 -4.62 15.49 -10.11
CA ASN A 359 -5.06 16.35 -11.20
C ASN A 359 -5.95 15.51 -12.12
N GLU A 360 -7.27 15.71 -12.04
CA GLU A 360 -8.28 14.83 -12.61
C GLU A 360 -9.25 15.57 -13.53
N PHE A 361 -9.51 14.99 -14.70
CA PHE A 361 -10.57 15.44 -15.60
C PHE A 361 -11.92 14.83 -15.20
N ARG A 362 -12.92 15.68 -15.04
CA ARG A 362 -14.28 15.32 -14.64
C ARG A 362 -15.22 15.60 -15.79
N PHE A 363 -15.51 14.57 -16.58
CA PHE A 363 -16.35 14.65 -17.76
C PHE A 363 -17.82 14.88 -17.38
N ASN A 364 -18.49 15.85 -18.04
CA ASN A 364 -19.93 16.14 -17.95
C ASN A 364 -20.48 16.17 -16.51
N ASN A 365 -19.71 16.74 -15.59
CA ASN A 365 -20.09 16.76 -14.17
C ASN A 365 -21.11 17.86 -13.84
N LYS A 366 -22.05 17.54 -12.94
CA LYS A 366 -23.02 18.49 -12.41
C LYS A 366 -22.29 19.53 -11.54
N LEU A 367 -22.66 20.81 -11.65
CA LEU A 367 -22.07 21.91 -10.86
C LEU A 367 -22.17 21.66 -9.36
N LYS A 368 -23.28 21.08 -8.90
CA LYS A 368 -23.49 20.75 -7.46
C LYS A 368 -22.40 19.84 -6.86
N LYS A 369 -21.67 19.08 -7.68
CA LYS A 369 -20.52 18.27 -7.19
C LYS A 369 -19.36 19.12 -6.67
N PHE A 370 -19.36 20.40 -6.96
CA PHE A 370 -18.40 21.40 -6.50
C PHE A 370 -19.05 22.53 -5.65
N GLY A 371 -20.28 22.29 -5.17
CA GLY A 371 -21.04 23.26 -4.39
C GLY A 371 -21.53 24.49 -5.15
N LEU A 372 -21.57 24.36 -6.47
CA LEU A 372 -22.02 25.44 -7.34
C LEU A 372 -23.50 25.27 -7.70
N SER A 373 -24.27 26.37 -7.60
CA SER A 373 -25.62 26.45 -8.14
C SER A 373 -25.60 26.39 -9.67
N ASN A 374 -26.76 26.10 -10.26
CA ASN A 374 -26.90 26.25 -11.71
C ASN A 374 -26.57 27.68 -12.13
N TYR A 375 -25.78 27.84 -13.17
CA TYR A 375 -25.30 29.17 -13.61
C TYR A 375 -26.14 29.66 -14.80
N THR A 376 -26.68 30.85 -14.68
CA THR A 376 -27.34 31.53 -15.82
C THR A 376 -26.31 32.36 -16.57
N ALA A 377 -26.00 31.98 -17.80
CA ALA A 377 -25.06 32.67 -18.67
C ALA A 377 -25.63 34.00 -19.17
N PRO A 378 -24.80 34.95 -19.65
CA PRO A 378 -25.26 36.24 -20.15
C PRO A 378 -26.26 36.16 -21.33
N ASP A 379 -26.27 35.07 -22.06
CA ASP A 379 -27.23 34.80 -23.14
C ASP A 379 -28.59 34.24 -22.65
N GLY A 380 -28.76 34.10 -21.31
CA GLY A 380 -29.96 33.55 -20.67
C GLY A 380 -29.98 32.02 -20.58
N SER A 381 -29.00 31.31 -21.11
CA SER A 381 -28.92 29.85 -21.00
C SER A 381 -28.54 29.40 -19.61
N THR A 382 -29.09 28.26 -19.15
CA THR A 382 -28.77 27.70 -17.84
C THR A 382 -27.78 26.55 -17.95
N VAL A 383 -26.57 26.73 -17.39
CA VAL A 383 -25.52 25.72 -17.30
C VAL A 383 -25.73 24.88 -16.05
N LYS A 384 -25.98 23.59 -16.18
CA LYS A 384 -26.16 22.62 -15.08
C LYS A 384 -24.99 21.65 -14.96
N LYS A 385 -24.23 21.47 -16.05
CA LYS A 385 -23.09 20.57 -16.17
C LYS A 385 -21.99 21.18 -17.00
N SER A 386 -20.78 20.79 -16.77
CA SER A 386 -19.60 21.13 -17.59
C SER A 386 -18.53 20.06 -17.39
N ASP A 387 -17.50 20.09 -18.25
CA ASP A 387 -16.28 19.36 -17.93
C ASP A 387 -15.40 20.24 -17.07
N PHE A 388 -14.72 19.62 -16.13
CA PHE A 388 -13.82 20.28 -15.20
C PHE A 388 -12.48 19.57 -15.14
N VAL A 389 -11.41 20.31 -14.80
CA VAL A 389 -10.23 19.72 -14.18
C VAL A 389 -10.20 20.16 -12.74
N ARG A 390 -10.14 19.16 -11.83
CA ARG A 390 -9.97 19.43 -10.40
C ARG A 390 -8.55 19.08 -9.96
N LYS A 391 -8.02 19.88 -9.06
CA LYS A 391 -6.81 19.66 -8.30
C LYS A 391 -7.21 19.43 -6.85
N LYS A 392 -7.04 18.21 -6.33
CA LYS A 392 -7.35 17.85 -4.95
C LYS A 392 -6.06 17.43 -4.26
N GLY A 393 -5.69 18.09 -3.18
CA GLY A 393 -4.35 17.92 -2.64
C GLY A 393 -4.21 18.00 -1.13
N LEU A 394 -2.98 17.71 -0.70
CA LEU A 394 -2.55 17.70 0.69
C LEU A 394 -1.16 18.32 0.81
N LYS A 395 -0.99 19.19 1.82
CA LYS A 395 0.30 19.61 2.33
C LYS A 395 0.41 19.14 3.77
N GLN A 396 1.53 18.54 4.14
CA GLN A 396 1.67 17.94 5.47
C GLN A 396 3.08 18.11 6.04
N ASP A 397 3.11 18.20 7.36
CA ASP A 397 4.33 18.22 8.17
C ASP A 397 4.15 17.28 9.36
N THR A 398 5.15 16.42 9.60
CA THR A 398 5.17 15.52 10.74
C THR A 398 6.54 15.60 11.40
N TYR A 399 6.58 15.81 12.70
CA TYR A 399 7.82 15.80 13.47
C TYR A 399 7.65 15.00 14.75
N GLY A 400 8.73 14.39 15.21
CA GLY A 400 8.67 13.60 16.41
C GLY A 400 10.01 13.21 16.98
N ALA A 401 9.94 12.59 18.15
CA ALA A 401 11.08 12.08 18.88
C ALA A 401 10.80 10.66 19.39
N ILE A 402 11.81 9.82 19.33
CA ILE A 402 11.77 8.43 19.77
C ILE A 402 12.97 8.19 20.67
N TRP A 403 12.77 7.53 21.80
CA TRP A 403 13.85 7.12 22.68
C TRP A 403 13.60 5.72 23.22
N ASN A 404 14.67 4.90 23.24
CA ASN A 404 14.65 3.56 23.81
C ASN A 404 15.91 3.32 24.65
N ILE A 405 15.74 2.53 25.70
CA ILE A 405 16.82 2.00 26.50
C ILE A 405 16.68 0.49 26.61
N ASN A 406 17.76 -0.22 26.40
CA ASN A 406 17.80 -1.68 26.45
C ASN A 406 18.80 -2.16 27.49
N TYR A 407 18.37 -3.10 28.33
CA TYR A 407 19.20 -3.90 29.21
C TYR A 407 19.24 -5.34 28.72
N LYS A 408 20.43 -5.88 28.50
CA LYS A 408 20.63 -7.26 28.08
C LYS A 408 21.63 -7.98 29.00
N SER A 409 21.27 -9.20 29.43
CA SER A 409 22.14 -10.14 30.15
C SER A 409 21.87 -11.55 29.62
N ASP A 410 22.54 -12.56 30.16
CA ASP A 410 22.37 -13.96 29.72
C ASP A 410 20.92 -14.44 29.89
N HIS A 411 20.21 -13.97 30.92
CA HIS A 411 18.85 -14.38 31.23
C HIS A 411 17.76 -13.35 30.90
N LYS A 412 18.12 -12.12 30.54
CA LYS A 412 17.13 -11.03 30.41
C LYS A 412 17.46 -10.14 29.22
N ASP A 413 16.41 -9.80 28.48
CA ASP A 413 16.44 -8.71 27.49
C ASP A 413 15.22 -7.80 27.73
N ILE A 414 15.46 -6.58 28.23
CA ILE A 414 14.42 -5.63 28.66
C ILE A 414 14.60 -4.34 27.88
N ILE A 415 13.57 -3.90 27.18
CA ILE A 415 13.55 -2.66 26.40
C ILE A 415 12.40 -1.81 26.89
N GLY A 416 12.72 -0.59 27.34
CA GLY A 416 11.72 0.45 27.58
C GLY A 416 11.90 1.60 26.60
N GLY A 417 10.82 2.26 26.25
CA GLY A 417 10.91 3.39 25.34
C GLY A 417 9.66 4.23 25.28
N PHE A 418 9.79 5.36 24.62
CA PHE A 418 8.66 6.22 24.27
C PHE A 418 8.84 6.80 22.86
N ALA A 419 7.71 7.16 22.23
CA ALA A 419 7.66 7.94 21.01
C ALA A 419 6.60 9.03 21.15
N LEU A 420 6.88 10.19 20.57
CA LEU A 420 5.96 11.31 20.47
C LEU A 420 6.02 11.86 19.05
N GLN A 421 4.87 12.06 18.41
CA GLN A 421 4.76 12.56 17.06
C GLN A 421 3.62 13.57 16.96
N GLN A 422 3.87 14.68 16.26
CA GLN A 422 2.87 15.68 15.92
C GLN A 422 2.77 15.82 14.41
N PHE A 423 1.56 15.68 13.89
CA PHE A 423 1.20 15.90 12.49
C PHE A 423 0.42 17.20 12.34
N SER A 424 0.59 17.87 11.22
CA SER A 424 -0.22 18.99 10.73
C SER A 424 -0.43 18.84 9.23
N GLY A 425 -1.67 18.88 8.78
CA GLY A 425 -2.06 18.73 7.38
C GLY A 425 -3.04 19.81 6.94
N ASN A 426 -2.95 20.20 5.67
CA ASN A 426 -3.94 21.06 5.00
C ASN A 426 -4.44 20.35 3.75
N HIS A 427 -5.75 20.10 3.69
CA HIS A 427 -6.43 19.51 2.55
C HIS A 427 -7.13 20.60 1.75
N PHE A 428 -6.93 20.60 0.44
CA PHE A 428 -7.46 21.65 -0.44
C PHE A 428 -7.98 21.09 -1.76
N GLY A 429 -8.93 21.83 -2.37
CA GLY A 429 -9.42 21.51 -3.70
C GLY A 429 -9.63 22.74 -4.56
N TYR A 430 -9.17 22.67 -5.81
CA TYR A 430 -9.31 23.72 -6.80
C TYR A 430 -9.90 23.20 -8.10
N LEU A 431 -10.74 24.01 -8.75
CA LEU A 431 -11.05 23.86 -10.17
C LEU A 431 -10.06 24.71 -10.98
N THR A 432 -9.35 24.06 -11.89
CA THR A 432 -8.29 24.68 -12.71
C THR A 432 -8.69 24.83 -14.18
N TYR A 433 -9.80 24.17 -14.58
CA TYR A 433 -10.35 24.22 -15.92
C TYR A 433 -11.87 23.99 -15.89
N VAL A 434 -12.58 24.69 -16.76
CA VAL A 434 -14.02 24.58 -17.01
C VAL A 434 -14.24 24.65 -18.51
N SER A 435 -14.98 23.68 -19.12
CA SER A 435 -15.19 23.64 -20.55
C SER A 435 -16.18 24.72 -21.03
N ASN A 436 -17.27 24.96 -20.28
CA ASN A 436 -18.22 26.00 -20.63
C ASN A 436 -17.58 27.41 -20.51
N ALA A 437 -17.56 28.19 -21.60
CA ALA A 437 -16.87 29.46 -21.68
C ALA A 437 -17.43 30.53 -20.73
N ALA A 438 -18.76 30.63 -20.64
CA ALA A 438 -19.41 31.62 -19.76
C ALA A 438 -19.14 31.32 -18.29
N LEU A 439 -19.30 30.06 -17.89
CA LEU A 439 -19.02 29.59 -16.53
C LEU A 439 -17.51 29.73 -16.20
N ARG A 440 -16.61 29.43 -17.13
CA ARG A 440 -15.17 29.60 -16.97
C ARG A 440 -14.80 31.05 -16.69
N ASN A 441 -15.32 31.96 -17.50
CA ASN A 441 -15.07 33.40 -17.30
C ASN A 441 -15.61 33.90 -15.95
N HIS A 442 -16.68 33.31 -15.45
CA HIS A 442 -17.22 33.63 -14.13
C HIS A 442 -16.35 33.07 -12.99
N LEU A 443 -16.03 31.77 -13.03
CA LEU A 443 -15.37 31.09 -11.93
C LEU A 443 -13.86 31.35 -11.88
N LEU A 444 -13.18 31.40 -13.03
CA LEU A 444 -11.72 31.44 -13.11
C LEU A 444 -11.18 32.83 -13.46
N SER A 445 -12.00 33.87 -13.37
CA SER A 445 -11.59 35.26 -13.66
C SER A 445 -10.42 35.76 -12.80
N ASN A 446 -10.32 35.26 -11.57
CA ASN A 446 -9.29 35.65 -10.59
C ASN A 446 -8.29 34.51 -10.28
N GLY A 447 -8.18 33.52 -11.15
CA GLY A 447 -7.36 32.34 -10.99
C GLY A 447 -8.18 31.07 -10.67
N ASP A 448 -7.52 30.05 -10.15
CA ASP A 448 -8.15 28.76 -9.82
C ASP A 448 -9.23 28.93 -8.73
N TYR A 449 -10.39 28.28 -8.92
CA TYR A 449 -11.50 28.37 -7.97
C TYR A 449 -11.34 27.34 -6.84
N GLN A 450 -11.15 27.82 -5.59
CA GLN A 450 -11.06 26.96 -4.42
C GLN A 450 -12.44 26.56 -3.93
N TYR A 451 -12.77 25.25 -4.01
CA TYR A 451 -14.08 24.75 -3.60
C TYR A 451 -14.10 24.14 -2.20
N TYR A 452 -12.95 23.72 -1.64
CA TYR A 452 -12.83 23.34 -0.24
C TYR A 452 -11.43 23.57 0.33
N ASP A 453 -11.36 23.67 1.66
CA ASP A 453 -10.13 23.83 2.45
C ASP A 453 -10.37 23.37 3.88
N SER A 454 -9.51 22.51 4.41
CA SER A 454 -9.57 22.06 5.80
C SER A 454 -8.17 21.77 6.35
N ASN A 455 -8.04 21.97 7.66
CA ASN A 455 -6.80 21.73 8.38
C ASN A 455 -6.99 20.59 9.38
N ALA A 456 -5.94 19.79 9.56
CA ALA A 456 -5.92 18.70 10.51
C ALA A 456 -4.67 18.74 11.39
N LYS A 457 -4.79 18.24 12.61
CA LYS A 457 -3.68 18.02 13.54
C LYS A 457 -3.89 16.69 14.25
N LYS A 458 -2.82 15.90 14.34
CA LYS A 458 -2.83 14.64 15.10
C LYS A 458 -1.61 14.59 16.01
N LEU A 459 -1.86 14.38 17.29
CA LEU A 459 -0.84 14.06 18.28
C LEU A 459 -0.90 12.57 18.55
N ASP A 460 0.23 11.88 18.47
CA ASP A 460 0.38 10.46 18.78
C ASP A 460 1.57 10.28 19.73
N GLY A 461 1.29 9.76 20.90
CA GLY A 461 2.31 9.50 21.92
C GLY A 461 2.15 8.10 22.49
N ASN A 462 3.25 7.38 22.64
CA ASN A 462 3.22 6.08 23.31
C ASN A 462 4.44 5.86 24.21
N ALA A 463 4.25 5.00 25.21
CA ALA A 463 5.31 4.47 26.03
C ALA A 463 5.13 2.96 26.17
N PHE A 464 6.22 2.20 26.16
CA PHE A 464 6.16 0.75 26.22
C PHE A 464 7.30 0.16 27.06
N LEU A 465 7.04 -1.05 27.53
CA LEU A 465 8.03 -1.92 28.17
C LEU A 465 7.89 -3.33 27.60
N LYS A 466 9.01 -3.87 27.11
CA LYS A 466 9.14 -5.26 26.65
C LYS A 466 10.13 -5.98 27.56
N ALA A 467 9.87 -7.22 27.88
CA ALA A 467 10.78 -8.06 28.62
C ALA A 467 10.77 -9.48 28.08
N ALA A 468 11.93 -10.02 27.80
CA ALA A 468 12.13 -11.45 27.59
C ALA A 468 12.97 -12.01 28.74
N TYR A 469 12.58 -13.16 29.24
CA TYR A 469 13.29 -13.88 30.28
C TYR A 469 13.61 -15.29 29.81
N TYR A 470 14.90 -15.66 29.82
CA TYR A 470 15.44 -16.95 29.43
C TYR A 470 15.67 -17.79 30.68
N PHE A 471 14.79 -18.75 30.95
CA PHE A 471 14.90 -19.62 32.14
C PHE A 471 16.08 -20.56 32.02
N ASP A 472 16.20 -21.15 30.82
CA ASP A 472 17.28 -22.04 30.40
C ASP A 472 17.41 -22.05 28.88
N ASP A 473 18.17 -22.96 28.30
CA ASP A 473 18.34 -23.11 26.85
C ASP A 473 17.06 -23.58 26.14
N HIS A 474 16.07 -24.09 26.88
CA HIS A 474 14.84 -24.64 26.35
C HIS A 474 13.67 -23.65 26.42
N TRP A 475 13.52 -22.93 27.54
CA TRP A 475 12.35 -22.12 27.84
C TRP A 475 12.68 -20.61 27.91
N ASP A 476 11.89 -19.84 27.23
CA ASP A 476 11.81 -18.40 27.46
C ASP A 476 10.37 -17.91 27.44
N MET A 477 10.16 -16.80 28.09
CA MET A 477 8.90 -16.04 28.10
C MET A 477 9.15 -14.62 27.63
N PHE A 478 8.14 -14.07 26.99
CA PHE A 478 8.10 -12.68 26.51
C PHE A 478 6.83 -12.01 27.03
N ALA A 479 6.97 -10.78 27.51
CA ALA A 479 5.85 -9.94 27.89
C ALA A 479 6.07 -8.50 27.40
N GLU A 480 4.99 -7.83 27.02
CA GLU A 480 5.01 -6.46 26.54
C GLU A 480 3.76 -5.73 26.95
N VAL A 481 3.90 -4.48 27.36
CA VAL A 481 2.82 -3.55 27.64
C VAL A 481 3.09 -2.22 26.95
N GLN A 482 2.05 -1.59 26.42
CA GLN A 482 2.11 -0.28 25.80
C GLN A 482 0.91 0.56 26.23
N TYR A 483 1.14 1.81 26.58
CA TYR A 483 0.14 2.86 26.63
C TYR A 483 0.31 3.76 25.40
N ARG A 484 -0.80 4.10 24.72
CA ARG A 484 -0.82 5.00 23.56
C ARG A 484 -1.93 6.01 23.69
N HIS A 485 -1.61 7.29 23.53
CA HIS A 485 -2.52 8.42 23.48
C HIS A 485 -2.59 9.00 22.08
N VAL A 486 -3.79 9.19 21.54
CA VAL A 486 -4.02 9.80 20.23
C VAL A 486 -5.00 10.95 20.37
N GLY A 487 -4.61 12.15 19.95
CA GLY A 487 -5.49 13.31 19.83
C GLY A 487 -5.62 13.70 18.36
N TYR A 488 -6.84 13.76 17.83
CA TYR A 488 -7.12 14.11 16.44
C TYR A 488 -8.11 15.28 16.36
N LYS A 489 -7.74 16.29 15.57
CA LYS A 489 -8.58 17.46 15.30
C LYS A 489 -8.55 17.78 13.81
N THR A 490 -9.74 18.08 13.24
CA THR A 490 -9.83 18.68 11.92
C THR A 490 -10.91 19.74 11.91
N ASP A 491 -10.65 20.84 11.19
CA ASP A 491 -11.50 22.00 11.09
C ASP A 491 -11.43 22.60 9.67
N GLY A 492 -12.49 23.26 9.24
CA GLY A 492 -12.63 23.84 7.91
C GLY A 492 -13.72 23.18 7.09
N TYR A 493 -13.57 23.19 5.78
CA TYR A 493 -14.62 22.69 4.86
C TYR A 493 -14.13 21.47 4.09
N ASN A 494 -15.06 20.49 3.95
CA ASN A 494 -14.85 19.30 3.13
C ASN A 494 -15.38 19.51 1.70
N ASP A 495 -15.06 18.60 0.79
CA ASP A 495 -15.56 18.56 -0.59
C ASP A 495 -16.97 17.95 -0.74
N LYS A 496 -17.73 17.89 0.34
CA LYS A 496 -19.15 17.51 0.36
C LYS A 496 -20.04 18.73 0.51
N PHE A 497 -21.17 18.68 -0.17
CA PHE A 497 -22.07 19.82 -0.27
C PHE A 497 -23.48 19.41 0.09
N ILE A 498 -24.10 20.17 1.01
CA ILE A 498 -25.45 19.97 1.52
C ILE A 498 -26.40 20.76 0.62
N ASP A 499 -27.40 20.11 0.07
CA ASP A 499 -28.44 20.73 -0.74
C ASP A 499 -29.41 21.50 0.18
N ASN A 500 -29.46 22.82 0.03
CA ASN A 500 -30.31 23.69 0.86
C ASN A 500 -31.77 23.70 0.39
N LYS A 501 -32.14 22.94 -0.68
CA LYS A 501 -33.48 22.82 -1.27
C LYS A 501 -33.99 24.10 -1.96
N ASP A 502 -33.19 25.15 -2.06
CA ASP A 502 -33.45 26.41 -2.76
C ASP A 502 -32.61 26.58 -4.03
N GLY A 503 -31.89 25.52 -4.44
CA GLY A 503 -30.95 25.53 -5.58
C GLY A 503 -29.56 26.01 -5.22
N THR A 504 -29.30 26.27 -3.92
CA THR A 504 -27.95 26.56 -3.41
C THR A 504 -27.38 25.37 -2.63
N TYR A 505 -26.06 25.39 -2.40
CA TYR A 505 -25.35 24.32 -1.70
C TYR A 505 -24.45 24.92 -0.62
N SER A 506 -24.53 24.40 0.60
CA SER A 506 -23.63 24.73 1.69
C SER A 506 -22.46 23.74 1.74
N LYS A 507 -21.25 24.21 2.02
CA LYS A 507 -20.08 23.35 2.25
C LYS A 507 -20.23 22.61 3.57
N GLN A 508 -19.92 21.32 3.61
CA GLN A 508 -19.86 20.56 4.85
C GLN A 508 -18.73 21.11 5.73
N HIS A 509 -19.07 21.66 6.88
CA HIS A 509 -18.09 22.09 7.87
C HIS A 509 -17.60 20.86 8.67
N LEU A 510 -16.28 20.76 8.82
CA LEU A 510 -15.64 19.76 9.68
C LEU A 510 -15.34 20.40 11.04
N ASP A 511 -15.81 19.76 12.10
CA ASP A 511 -15.47 20.10 13.49
C ASP A 511 -15.28 18.78 14.25
N ILE A 512 -14.13 18.14 14.00
CA ILE A 512 -13.80 16.84 14.59
C ILE A 512 -12.72 17.07 15.64
N ASN A 513 -13.02 16.63 16.89
CA ASN A 513 -12.07 16.67 18.00
C ASN A 513 -12.24 15.38 18.80
N LYS A 514 -11.32 14.45 18.62
CA LYS A 514 -11.34 13.11 19.22
C LYS A 514 -10.08 12.82 19.98
N LYS A 515 -10.21 12.09 21.08
CA LYS A 515 -9.09 11.59 21.87
C LYS A 515 -9.29 10.12 22.17
N TYR A 516 -8.23 9.37 22.14
CA TYR A 516 -8.20 7.94 22.42
C TYR A 516 -7.02 7.61 23.32
N ASP A 517 -7.28 6.74 24.30
CA ASP A 517 -6.29 6.20 25.21
C ASP A 517 -6.35 4.68 25.15
N PHE A 518 -5.25 4.05 24.76
CA PHE A 518 -5.18 2.62 24.51
C PHE A 518 -4.15 1.95 25.40
N PHE A 519 -4.52 0.79 25.94
CA PHE A 519 -3.60 -0.13 26.59
C PHE A 519 -3.51 -1.39 25.74
N ASN A 520 -2.32 -1.68 25.25
CA ASN A 520 -2.01 -2.86 24.47
C ASN A 520 -1.08 -3.77 25.26
N GLY A 521 -1.25 -5.07 25.13
CA GLY A 521 -0.43 -6.04 25.83
C GLY A 521 -0.17 -7.28 25.00
N LYS A 522 0.98 -7.91 25.21
CA LYS A 522 1.34 -9.16 24.57
C LYS A 522 2.14 -10.02 25.56
N VAL A 523 1.83 -11.31 25.56
CA VAL A 523 2.60 -12.33 26.26
C VAL A 523 2.86 -13.49 25.30
N GLY A 524 3.96 -14.17 25.48
CA GLY A 524 4.26 -15.36 24.70
C GLY A 524 5.37 -16.18 25.35
N PHE A 525 5.51 -17.40 24.87
CA PHE A 525 6.53 -18.34 25.32
C PHE A 525 7.13 -19.12 24.16
N ASN A 526 8.34 -19.58 24.34
CA ASN A 526 9.03 -20.52 23.48
C ASN A 526 9.46 -21.74 24.25
N TYR A 527 9.43 -22.89 23.60
CA TYR A 527 10.07 -24.13 24.03
C TYR A 527 10.93 -24.68 22.91
N ARG A 528 12.19 -24.94 23.17
CA ARG A 528 13.17 -25.46 22.20
C ARG A 528 13.71 -26.80 22.67
N ILE A 529 13.75 -27.76 21.76
CA ILE A 529 14.37 -29.06 22.01
C ILE A 529 15.06 -29.56 20.72
N GLY A 530 16.39 -29.58 20.74
CA GLY A 530 17.18 -29.90 19.56
C GLY A 530 16.88 -28.96 18.39
N GLN A 531 16.35 -29.49 17.30
CA GLN A 531 16.02 -28.77 16.07
C GLN A 531 14.57 -28.26 16.04
N HIS A 532 13.81 -28.52 17.11
CA HIS A 532 12.40 -28.20 17.22
C HIS A 532 12.18 -26.98 18.10
N ARG A 533 11.29 -26.11 17.67
CA ARG A 533 10.82 -24.97 18.44
C ARG A 533 9.30 -24.91 18.42
N PHE A 534 8.70 -24.80 19.58
CA PHE A 534 7.27 -24.58 19.80
C PHE A 534 7.11 -23.18 20.41
N TYR A 535 6.08 -22.46 20.00
CA TYR A 535 5.79 -21.14 20.57
C TYR A 535 4.29 -20.88 20.64
N GLY A 536 3.92 -19.98 21.53
CA GLY A 536 2.55 -19.48 21.59
C GLY A 536 2.53 -18.05 22.12
N SER A 537 1.55 -17.26 21.66
CA SER A 537 1.35 -15.89 22.10
C SER A 537 -0.12 -15.48 22.15
N LEU A 538 -0.39 -14.52 23.04
CA LEU A 538 -1.66 -13.82 23.15
C LEU A 538 -1.37 -12.33 23.14
N ALA A 539 -2.05 -11.57 22.26
CA ALA A 539 -1.85 -10.14 22.09
C ALA A 539 -3.17 -9.41 22.00
N GLN A 540 -3.22 -8.21 22.58
CA GLN A 540 -4.34 -7.29 22.45
C GLN A 540 -3.86 -5.99 21.82
N ALA A 541 -4.60 -5.47 20.83
CA ALA A 541 -4.33 -4.21 20.17
C ALA A 541 -5.59 -3.38 19.96
N HIS A 542 -5.42 -2.06 19.89
CA HIS A 542 -6.47 -1.09 19.62
C HIS A 542 -6.03 -0.14 18.50
N ARG A 543 -7.02 0.37 17.76
CA ARG A 543 -6.79 1.30 16.67
C ARG A 543 -7.90 2.33 16.61
N GLU A 544 -7.55 3.61 16.44
CA GLU A 544 -8.48 4.71 16.20
C GLU A 544 -9.02 4.69 14.77
N PRO A 545 -10.17 5.35 14.50
CA PRO A 545 -10.71 5.56 13.16
C PRO A 545 -9.78 6.42 12.28
N GLU A 546 -9.82 6.20 10.99
CA GLU A 546 -9.17 7.02 9.96
C GLU A 546 -9.98 8.31 9.71
N ARG A 547 -9.36 9.31 9.05
CA ARG A 547 -10.02 10.56 8.64
C ARG A 547 -11.31 10.28 7.84
N ASN A 548 -11.24 9.42 6.83
CA ASN A 548 -12.37 9.12 5.95
C ASN A 548 -13.56 8.47 6.67
N ASN A 549 -13.33 7.77 7.79
CA ASN A 549 -14.42 7.24 8.61
C ASN A 549 -15.29 8.35 9.22
N PHE A 550 -14.76 9.55 9.41
CA PHE A 550 -15.50 10.70 9.90
C PHE A 550 -16.05 11.57 8.76
N THR A 551 -15.31 11.72 7.66
CA THR A 551 -15.63 12.69 6.61
C THR A 551 -16.50 12.10 5.50
N ASP A 552 -16.41 10.79 5.23
CA ASP A 552 -17.03 10.13 4.08
C ASP A 552 -18.13 9.14 4.44
N ASN A 553 -18.41 8.95 5.72
CA ASN A 553 -19.27 7.90 6.24
C ASN A 553 -20.65 8.42 6.73
N SER A 554 -21.25 9.40 6.06
CA SER A 554 -22.45 10.11 6.51
C SER A 554 -23.69 9.23 6.71
N ASN A 555 -23.75 8.04 6.09
CA ASN A 555 -24.91 7.13 6.15
C ASN A 555 -24.76 6.03 7.21
N TYR A 556 -23.67 6.02 7.98
CA TYR A 556 -23.39 5.00 8.98
C TYR A 556 -23.22 5.61 10.37
N PRO A 557 -23.33 4.82 11.44
CA PRO A 557 -23.10 5.30 12.81
C PRO A 557 -21.72 5.94 12.99
N ALA A 558 -21.61 6.81 14.00
CA ALA A 558 -20.33 7.44 14.35
C ALA A 558 -19.22 6.39 14.55
N PRO A 559 -18.03 6.59 13.96
CA PRO A 559 -16.97 5.59 14.00
C PRO A 559 -16.42 5.36 15.41
N LYS A 560 -16.18 4.09 15.74
CA LYS A 560 -15.61 3.63 17.00
C LYS A 560 -14.20 3.09 16.77
N ALA A 561 -13.38 3.09 17.83
CA ALA A 561 -12.07 2.44 17.79
C ALA A 561 -12.21 0.92 17.67
N GLU A 562 -11.36 0.30 16.86
CA GLU A 562 -11.29 -1.15 16.69
C GLU A 562 -10.50 -1.79 17.84
N GLN A 563 -10.88 -3.03 18.19
CA GLN A 563 -10.17 -3.88 19.15
C GLN A 563 -9.85 -5.24 18.50
N LEU A 564 -8.70 -5.77 18.81
CA LEU A 564 -8.23 -7.08 18.35
C LEU A 564 -7.64 -7.86 19.51
N LEU A 565 -8.09 -9.12 19.65
CA LEU A 565 -7.42 -10.15 20.45
C LEU A 565 -6.86 -11.19 19.48
N ASP A 566 -5.54 -11.35 19.45
CA ASP A 566 -4.82 -12.26 18.57
C ASP A 566 -4.14 -13.37 19.36
N THR A 567 -4.42 -14.60 18.98
CA THR A 567 -3.84 -15.82 19.60
C THR A 567 -3.09 -16.58 18.52
N GLU A 568 -1.81 -16.85 18.77
CA GLU A 568 -0.97 -17.62 17.86
C GLU A 568 -0.33 -18.82 18.54
N VAL A 569 -0.24 -19.93 17.81
CA VAL A 569 0.50 -21.12 18.21
C VAL A 569 1.31 -21.62 17.03
N GLY A 570 2.59 -21.85 17.21
CA GLY A 570 3.45 -22.23 16.10
C GLY A 570 4.47 -23.32 16.45
N TYR A 571 4.94 -23.95 15.40
CA TYR A 571 5.98 -24.95 15.40
C TYR A 571 6.99 -24.64 14.30
N GLN A 572 8.27 -24.83 14.59
CA GLN A 572 9.36 -24.72 13.63
C GLN A 572 10.34 -25.88 13.80
N PHE A 573 10.81 -26.36 12.67
CA PHE A 573 11.88 -27.34 12.56
C PHE A 573 12.96 -26.80 11.63
N GLU A 574 14.21 -26.84 12.03
CA GLU A 574 15.33 -26.39 11.21
C GLU A 574 16.54 -27.30 11.44
N ASN A 575 17.09 -27.85 10.36
CA ASN A 575 18.37 -28.52 10.34
C ASN A 575 19.26 -27.95 9.23
N SER A 576 20.39 -28.61 8.92
CA SER A 576 21.35 -28.11 7.94
C SER A 576 20.82 -28.02 6.50
N SER A 577 19.80 -28.80 6.14
CA SER A 577 19.28 -28.89 4.76
C SER A 577 17.77 -28.70 4.63
N PHE A 578 17.02 -28.83 5.72
CA PHE A 578 15.56 -28.78 5.70
C PHE A 578 15.03 -27.86 6.80
N ARG A 579 14.07 -26.99 6.45
CA ARG A 579 13.32 -26.13 7.37
C ARG A 579 11.85 -26.26 7.11
N ALA A 580 11.05 -26.30 8.16
CA ALA A 580 9.59 -26.33 8.09
C ALA A 580 8.98 -25.52 9.23
N GLY A 581 7.84 -24.91 8.97
CA GLY A 581 7.10 -24.16 9.98
C GLY A 581 5.60 -24.28 9.78
N ALA A 582 4.88 -24.27 10.87
CA ALA A 582 3.43 -24.15 10.91
C ALA A 582 3.04 -23.12 11.96
N ASN A 583 2.16 -22.20 11.63
CA ASN A 583 1.62 -21.20 12.54
C ASN A 583 0.10 -21.20 12.43
N PHE A 584 -0.59 -21.49 13.52
CA PHE A 584 -2.02 -21.28 13.66
C PHE A 584 -2.26 -19.91 14.27
N TYR A 585 -3.23 -19.16 13.75
CA TYR A 585 -3.66 -17.89 14.32
C TYR A 585 -5.18 -17.80 14.43
N TYR A 586 -5.65 -17.09 15.46
CA TYR A 586 -7.05 -16.71 15.67
C TYR A 586 -7.12 -15.26 16.10
N MET A 587 -7.56 -14.40 15.21
CA MET A 587 -7.70 -12.94 15.38
C MET A 587 -9.18 -12.62 15.57
N ASN A 588 -9.58 -12.28 16.79
CA ASN A 588 -10.96 -11.95 17.17
C ASN A 588 -11.10 -10.43 17.27
N TYR A 589 -11.96 -9.86 16.45
CA TYR A 589 -12.18 -8.43 16.36
C TYR A 589 -13.49 -8.00 17.01
N LYS A 590 -13.47 -6.83 17.65
CA LYS A 590 -14.62 -6.08 18.08
C LYS A 590 -14.59 -4.69 17.44
N ASP A 591 -15.74 -4.22 16.98
CA ASP A 591 -15.91 -2.93 16.28
C ASP A 591 -14.97 -2.79 15.06
N GLN A 592 -14.69 -3.89 14.33
CA GLN A 592 -13.83 -3.86 13.15
C GLN A 592 -14.44 -3.01 12.04
N PHE A 593 -13.64 -2.16 11.40
CA PHE A 593 -14.03 -1.53 10.15
C PHE A 593 -14.00 -2.55 9.01
N VAL A 594 -15.14 -2.74 8.36
CA VAL A 594 -15.26 -3.56 7.15
C VAL A 594 -15.76 -2.71 5.99
N GLN A 595 -15.42 -3.14 4.78
CA GLN A 595 -15.84 -2.42 3.59
C GLN A 595 -17.35 -2.52 3.41
N THR A 596 -17.95 -1.38 3.05
CA THR A 596 -19.41 -1.27 2.81
C THR A 596 -19.81 -1.74 1.40
N GLY A 597 -18.82 -1.92 0.50
CA GLY A 597 -19.03 -2.09 -0.94
C GLY A 597 -18.98 -0.78 -1.74
N ALA A 598 -19.19 0.35 -1.08
CA ALA A 598 -19.09 1.67 -1.72
C ALA A 598 -17.63 2.17 -1.77
N VAL A 599 -17.38 3.09 -2.70
CA VAL A 599 -16.10 3.80 -2.85
C VAL A 599 -16.31 5.30 -2.81
N SER A 600 -15.28 6.04 -2.39
CA SER A 600 -15.25 7.50 -2.43
C SER A 600 -15.09 8.01 -3.88
N ASP A 601 -15.19 9.31 -4.08
CA ASP A 601 -14.98 9.98 -5.37
C ASP A 601 -13.56 9.80 -5.97
N ILE A 602 -12.62 9.27 -5.20
CA ILE A 602 -11.23 8.97 -5.60
C ILE A 602 -10.89 7.47 -5.48
N GLY A 603 -11.92 6.61 -5.45
CA GLY A 603 -11.76 5.16 -5.43
C GLY A 603 -11.40 4.53 -4.09
N GLU A 604 -11.32 5.29 -3.00
CA GLU A 604 -11.12 4.76 -1.66
C GLU A 604 -12.33 3.94 -1.20
N LYS A 605 -12.07 2.79 -0.61
CA LYS A 605 -13.13 1.90 -0.12
C LYS A 605 -13.70 2.42 1.19
N LEU A 606 -14.99 2.75 1.19
CA LEU A 606 -15.68 3.19 2.39
C LEU A 606 -15.89 2.04 3.37
N THR A 607 -15.75 2.32 4.66
CA THR A 607 -15.83 1.31 5.71
C THR A 607 -16.76 1.74 6.84
N THR A 608 -17.35 0.75 7.52
CA THR A 608 -18.15 0.95 8.75
C THR A 608 -17.77 -0.07 9.80
N ASN A 609 -18.02 0.26 11.09
CA ASN A 609 -17.79 -0.69 12.18
C ASN A 609 -18.84 -1.82 12.17
N ILE A 610 -18.37 -3.03 12.49
CA ILE A 610 -19.20 -4.18 12.81
C ILE A 610 -18.84 -4.74 14.18
N ASP A 611 -19.84 -5.24 14.91
CA ASP A 611 -19.65 -5.64 16.30
C ASP A 611 -18.66 -6.80 16.46
N LYS A 612 -18.74 -7.83 15.60
CA LYS A 612 -17.95 -9.05 15.73
C LYS A 612 -17.51 -9.61 14.39
N SER A 613 -16.23 -9.88 14.29
CA SER A 613 -15.64 -10.64 13.18
C SER A 613 -14.44 -11.43 13.65
N TYR A 614 -14.01 -12.39 12.86
CA TYR A 614 -12.77 -13.10 13.13
C TYR A 614 -12.05 -13.48 11.85
N ARG A 615 -10.73 -13.61 11.99
CA ARG A 615 -9.83 -14.20 11.00
C ARG A 615 -9.08 -15.35 11.67
N MET A 616 -9.11 -16.53 11.08
CA MET A 616 -8.35 -17.67 11.58
C MET A 616 -7.70 -18.41 10.41
N GLY A 617 -6.57 -19.01 10.67
CA GLY A 617 -5.92 -19.79 9.64
C GLY A 617 -4.67 -20.51 10.10
N VAL A 618 -4.11 -21.26 9.16
CA VAL A 618 -2.83 -21.95 9.28
C VAL A 618 -1.90 -21.45 8.19
N GLU A 619 -0.72 -21.04 8.58
CA GLU A 619 0.38 -20.67 7.68
C GLU A 619 1.45 -21.73 7.73
N LEU A 620 1.75 -22.33 6.60
CA LEU A 620 2.76 -23.37 6.46
C LEU A 620 3.94 -22.84 5.66
N THR A 621 5.13 -23.19 6.03
CA THR A 621 6.37 -22.90 5.29
C THR A 621 7.23 -24.16 5.21
N ALA A 622 7.89 -24.37 4.09
CA ALA A 622 8.88 -25.42 3.95
C ALA A 622 10.01 -24.95 3.01
N GLY A 623 11.22 -25.39 3.28
CA GLY A 623 12.37 -25.17 2.43
C GLY A 623 13.33 -26.34 2.54
N TRP A 624 13.83 -26.79 1.38
CA TRP A 624 14.71 -27.91 1.29
C TRP A 624 15.89 -27.62 0.36
N ASP A 625 17.08 -27.60 0.92
CA ASP A 625 18.34 -27.51 0.17
C ASP A 625 18.73 -28.92 -0.27
N ILE A 626 18.20 -29.33 -1.42
CA ILE A 626 18.34 -30.71 -1.98
C ILE A 626 19.79 -30.98 -2.33
N THR A 627 20.44 -29.98 -2.95
CA THR A 627 21.84 -30.00 -3.29
C THR A 627 22.43 -28.58 -3.05
N PRO A 628 23.77 -28.42 -3.07
CA PRO A 628 24.39 -27.08 -2.95
C PRO A 628 23.97 -26.09 -4.04
N TRP A 629 23.32 -26.53 -5.12
CA TRP A 629 22.89 -25.70 -6.24
C TRP A 629 21.37 -25.70 -6.49
N LEU A 630 20.59 -26.49 -5.70
CA LEU A 630 19.14 -26.58 -5.83
C LEU A 630 18.44 -26.43 -4.48
N THR A 631 17.63 -25.41 -4.32
CA THR A 631 16.71 -25.22 -3.19
C THR A 631 15.27 -25.18 -3.70
N ILE A 632 14.38 -25.91 -3.04
CA ILE A 632 12.92 -25.82 -3.24
C ILE A 632 12.30 -25.23 -1.99
N GLU A 633 11.47 -24.21 -2.15
CA GLU A 633 10.79 -23.54 -1.05
C GLU A 633 9.31 -23.38 -1.37
N GLY A 634 8.49 -23.29 -0.34
CA GLY A 634 7.09 -22.99 -0.52
C GLY A 634 6.43 -22.52 0.76
N ASN A 635 5.32 -21.84 0.58
CA ASN A 635 4.44 -21.49 1.67
C ASN A 635 2.97 -21.56 1.28
N ALA A 636 2.13 -21.77 2.27
CA ALA A 636 0.68 -21.83 2.12
C ALA A 636 0.03 -21.06 3.28
N ALA A 637 -0.96 -20.25 2.98
CA ALA A 637 -1.88 -19.67 3.95
C ALA A 637 -3.29 -20.19 3.66
N LEU A 638 -3.85 -20.92 4.62
CA LEU A 638 -5.21 -21.45 4.59
C LEU A 638 -6.02 -20.70 5.64
N SER A 639 -7.09 -20.02 5.27
CA SER A 639 -7.79 -19.14 6.19
C SER A 639 -9.32 -19.18 6.05
N LYS A 640 -9.98 -18.82 7.16
CA LYS A 640 -11.42 -18.61 7.26
C LYS A 640 -11.64 -17.24 7.93
N ASN A 641 -12.32 -16.34 7.23
CA ASN A 641 -12.48 -14.96 7.64
C ASN A 641 -13.98 -14.64 7.62
N LYS A 642 -14.59 -14.36 8.75
CA LYS A 642 -16.06 -14.26 8.87
C LYS A 642 -16.49 -13.01 9.65
N ILE A 643 -17.61 -12.45 9.21
CA ILE A 643 -18.38 -11.45 9.95
C ILE A 643 -19.59 -12.14 10.59
N LYS A 644 -19.99 -11.69 11.77
CA LYS A 644 -21.21 -12.12 12.42
C LYS A 644 -22.20 -10.96 12.53
N ASN A 645 -23.47 -11.24 12.23
CA ASN A 645 -24.57 -10.28 12.30
C ASN A 645 -24.26 -9.01 11.47
N PHE A 646 -24.01 -9.20 10.16
CA PHE A 646 -23.73 -8.12 9.25
C PHE A 646 -25.02 -7.58 8.63
N ASN A 647 -25.25 -6.27 8.76
CA ASN A 647 -26.32 -5.56 8.09
C ASN A 647 -25.73 -4.81 6.89
N GLU A 648 -26.21 -5.12 5.71
CA GLU A 648 -25.85 -4.48 4.46
C GLU A 648 -26.94 -3.51 4.04
N PHE A 649 -26.56 -2.31 3.62
CA PHE A 649 -27.45 -1.31 3.05
C PHE A 649 -27.24 -1.25 1.54
N VAL A 650 -28.29 -1.56 0.77
CA VAL A 650 -28.24 -1.64 -0.69
C VAL A 650 -29.13 -0.57 -1.27
N GLU A 651 -28.65 0.15 -2.28
CA GLU A 651 -29.46 1.15 -3.00
C GLU A 651 -30.65 0.47 -3.70
N ASP A 652 -31.87 0.98 -3.47
CA ASP A 652 -33.11 0.52 -4.09
C ASP A 652 -33.61 1.60 -5.05
N TRP A 653 -33.58 1.31 -6.33
CA TRP A 653 -33.98 2.26 -7.36
C TRP A 653 -35.49 2.36 -7.55
N ASP A 654 -36.28 1.47 -6.96
CA ASP A 654 -37.73 1.55 -6.93
C ASP A 654 -38.23 2.35 -5.73
N ASP A 655 -37.37 2.67 -4.75
CA ASP A 655 -37.73 3.52 -3.63
C ASP A 655 -37.48 5.01 -3.95
N TRP A 656 -38.52 5.66 -4.47
CA TRP A 656 -38.53 7.10 -4.67
C TRP A 656 -39.83 7.69 -4.13
N GLU A 657 -39.75 8.91 -3.66
CA GLU A 657 -40.87 9.61 -3.04
C GLU A 657 -42.09 9.67 -3.96
N GLY A 658 -43.22 9.13 -3.46
CA GLY A 658 -44.45 9.06 -4.22
C GLY A 658 -44.56 7.96 -5.27
N ASN A 659 -43.69 6.94 -5.25
CA ASN A 659 -43.80 5.80 -6.13
C ASN A 659 -45.12 5.04 -5.95
N PRO A 660 -46.05 5.02 -6.94
CA PRO A 660 -47.35 4.38 -6.82
C PRO A 660 -47.27 2.85 -6.73
N ASP A 661 -46.16 2.28 -7.17
CA ASP A 661 -45.93 0.84 -7.22
C ASP A 661 -44.99 0.36 -6.10
N ALA A 662 -44.64 1.21 -5.11
CA ALA A 662 -43.68 0.87 -4.05
C ALA A 662 -44.00 -0.44 -3.33
N ALA A 663 -45.28 -0.64 -2.93
CA ALA A 663 -45.68 -1.86 -2.25
C ALA A 663 -45.53 -3.12 -3.10
N LYS A 664 -45.59 -3.00 -4.43
CA LYS A 664 -45.35 -4.10 -5.39
C LYS A 664 -43.88 -4.52 -5.41
N TYR A 665 -42.97 -3.59 -5.16
CA TYR A 665 -41.53 -3.81 -5.15
C TYR A 665 -40.93 -3.91 -3.75
N HIS A 666 -41.79 -4.11 -2.73
CA HIS A 666 -41.35 -4.26 -1.34
C HIS A 666 -40.52 -3.09 -0.77
N CYS A 667 -40.73 -1.88 -1.28
CA CYS A 667 -40.23 -0.61 -0.75
C CYS A 667 -41.38 0.26 -0.23
N ASP A 668 -41.07 1.29 0.56
CA ASP A 668 -42.10 2.14 1.17
C ASP A 668 -42.42 3.40 0.34
N GLY A 669 -41.66 3.70 -0.68
CA GLY A 669 -41.86 4.89 -1.51
C GLY A 669 -41.47 6.21 -0.85
N ASN A 670 -40.77 6.18 0.27
CA ASN A 670 -40.30 7.39 0.98
C ASN A 670 -39.11 8.07 0.30
N GLY A 671 -38.45 7.37 -0.65
CA GLY A 671 -37.27 7.87 -1.34
C GLY A 671 -35.97 7.73 -0.56
N ASP A 672 -35.94 6.89 0.47
CA ASP A 672 -34.74 6.61 1.28
C ASP A 672 -33.64 5.92 0.45
N LYS A 673 -34.05 5.22 -0.59
CA LYS A 673 -33.16 4.52 -1.55
C LYS A 673 -32.21 3.49 -0.93
N LEU A 674 -32.44 3.07 0.29
CA LEU A 674 -31.64 2.07 0.98
C LEU A 674 -32.52 0.98 1.52
N ARG A 675 -32.19 -0.27 1.19
CA ARG A 675 -32.82 -1.45 1.77
C ARG A 675 -31.80 -2.21 2.59
N GLU A 676 -32.18 -2.64 3.80
CA GLU A 676 -31.34 -3.37 4.73
C GLU A 676 -31.48 -4.89 4.53
N PHE A 677 -30.36 -5.59 4.48
CA PHE A 677 -30.29 -7.05 4.46
C PHE A 677 -29.38 -7.55 5.56
N HIS A 678 -29.85 -8.58 6.28
CA HIS A 678 -29.13 -9.18 7.39
C HIS A 678 -28.46 -10.48 6.99
N TYR A 679 -27.20 -10.68 7.44
CA TYR A 679 -26.40 -11.91 7.24
C TYR A 679 -25.84 -12.37 8.58
N ASP A 680 -26.26 -13.55 9.06
CA ASP A 680 -25.81 -14.09 10.35
C ASP A 680 -24.30 -14.38 10.38
N ASN A 681 -23.73 -14.85 9.25
CA ASN A 681 -22.35 -15.29 9.17
C ASN A 681 -21.85 -15.28 7.71
N SER A 682 -21.24 -14.20 7.31
CA SER A 682 -20.73 -14.02 5.94
C SER A 682 -19.21 -13.94 5.88
N THR A 683 -18.62 -14.12 4.69
CA THR A 683 -17.17 -14.02 4.47
C THR A 683 -16.77 -12.55 4.28
N LEU A 684 -15.71 -12.13 4.99
CA LEU A 684 -15.07 -10.83 4.80
C LEU A 684 -14.60 -10.66 3.36
N ALA A 685 -14.95 -9.53 2.76
CA ALA A 685 -14.48 -9.15 1.42
C ALA A 685 -12.93 -9.15 1.35
N PHE A 686 -12.39 -9.40 0.16
CA PHE A 686 -10.95 -9.42 -0.13
C PHE A 686 -10.12 -10.33 0.78
N SER A 687 -10.71 -11.42 1.23
CA SER A 687 -10.08 -12.38 2.14
C SER A 687 -10.11 -13.77 1.50
N PRO A 688 -9.21 -14.07 0.55
CA PRO A 688 -9.14 -15.39 -0.08
C PRO A 688 -8.82 -16.46 0.97
N SER A 689 -9.43 -17.62 0.84
CA SER A 689 -9.24 -18.73 1.77
C SER A 689 -7.91 -19.46 1.58
N VAL A 690 -7.30 -19.36 0.40
CA VAL A 690 -6.05 -20.05 0.06
C VAL A 690 -5.11 -19.11 -0.69
N ILE A 691 -3.87 -18.98 -0.20
CA ILE A 691 -2.77 -18.32 -0.89
C ILE A 691 -1.58 -19.28 -0.84
N LEU A 692 -1.00 -19.59 -2.00
CA LEU A 692 0.17 -20.47 -2.10
C LEU A 692 1.30 -19.78 -2.85
N ASN A 693 2.53 -20.00 -2.40
CA ASN A 693 3.74 -19.65 -3.14
C ASN A 693 4.66 -20.87 -3.21
N GLY A 694 5.24 -21.11 -4.37
CA GLY A 694 6.24 -22.16 -4.58
C GLY A 694 7.43 -21.60 -5.35
N PHE A 695 8.65 -21.97 -4.93
CA PHE A 695 9.91 -21.49 -5.50
C PHE A 695 10.81 -22.68 -5.84
N ILE A 696 11.51 -22.57 -6.98
CA ILE A 696 12.64 -23.42 -7.35
C ILE A 696 13.80 -22.49 -7.58
N ASN A 697 14.83 -22.59 -6.76
CA ASN A 697 16.04 -21.77 -6.80
C ASN A 697 17.21 -22.62 -7.28
N LEU A 698 17.77 -22.25 -8.41
CA LEU A 698 18.99 -22.85 -8.98
C LEU A 698 20.11 -21.83 -8.90
N HIS A 699 21.30 -22.23 -8.41
CA HIS A 699 22.47 -21.35 -8.37
C HIS A 699 23.75 -22.16 -8.64
N TYR A 700 24.52 -21.71 -9.61
CA TYR A 700 25.75 -22.38 -9.98
C TYR A 700 26.72 -21.40 -10.67
N GLN A 701 27.94 -21.29 -10.15
CA GLN A 701 29.07 -20.51 -10.77
C GLN A 701 28.66 -19.09 -11.24
N GLY A 702 27.96 -18.33 -10.40
CA GLY A 702 27.50 -16.98 -10.73
C GLY A 702 26.14 -16.92 -11.43
N TRP A 703 25.62 -18.02 -11.93
CA TRP A 703 24.25 -18.13 -12.43
C TRP A 703 23.25 -18.31 -11.30
N GLN A 704 22.13 -17.66 -11.43
CA GLN A 704 20.95 -17.88 -10.57
C GLN A 704 19.70 -17.92 -11.45
N ALA A 705 18.84 -18.91 -11.21
CA ALA A 705 17.51 -18.99 -11.80
C ALA A 705 16.49 -19.23 -10.68
N VAL A 706 15.45 -18.40 -10.62
CA VAL A 706 14.36 -18.52 -9.64
C VAL A 706 13.06 -18.63 -10.39
N TRP A 707 12.43 -19.79 -10.30
CA TRP A 707 11.04 -19.99 -10.69
C TRP A 707 10.14 -19.72 -9.49
N HIS A 708 9.13 -18.89 -9.65
CA HIS A 708 8.14 -18.60 -8.62
C HIS A 708 6.73 -18.78 -9.18
N THR A 709 5.88 -19.52 -8.49
CA THR A 709 4.46 -19.66 -8.79
C THR A 709 3.63 -19.22 -7.59
N ASN A 710 2.69 -18.31 -7.82
CA ASN A 710 1.71 -17.88 -6.82
C ASN A 710 0.31 -18.37 -7.22
N TYR A 711 -0.49 -18.81 -6.25
CA TYR A 711 -1.92 -19.12 -6.41
C TYR A 711 -2.73 -18.38 -5.37
N VAL A 712 -3.83 -17.78 -5.81
CA VAL A 712 -4.82 -17.09 -4.96
C VAL A 712 -6.21 -17.63 -5.27
N SER A 713 -6.93 -18.06 -4.25
CA SER A 713 -8.32 -18.54 -4.39
C SER A 713 -9.28 -17.37 -4.67
N ARG A 714 -10.56 -17.68 -4.92
CA ARG A 714 -11.62 -16.68 -5.12
C ARG A 714 -11.61 -15.62 -4.03
N GLN A 715 -11.87 -14.36 -4.41
CA GLN A 715 -12.03 -13.22 -3.52
C GLN A 715 -13.42 -12.60 -3.74
N TYR A 716 -14.24 -12.52 -2.69
CA TYR A 716 -15.49 -11.79 -2.71
C TYR A 716 -15.20 -10.28 -2.69
N LEU A 717 -15.95 -9.50 -3.44
CA LEU A 717 -15.78 -8.04 -3.53
C LEU A 717 -16.60 -7.27 -2.49
N ASP A 718 -17.66 -7.91 -1.97
CA ASP A 718 -18.48 -7.45 -0.85
C ASP A 718 -18.55 -8.51 0.26
N ASN A 719 -19.24 -8.17 1.36
CA ASN A 719 -19.38 -9.04 2.53
C ASN A 719 -20.59 -9.97 2.45
N THR A 720 -21.17 -10.20 1.27
CA THR A 720 -22.39 -11.01 1.12
C THR A 720 -22.11 -12.47 0.71
N GLU A 721 -20.84 -12.78 0.40
CA GLU A 721 -20.43 -14.12 -0.05
C GLU A 721 -21.05 -14.53 -1.40
N ASN A 722 -21.46 -13.54 -2.21
CA ASN A 722 -22.06 -13.81 -3.53
C ASN A 722 -20.98 -14.09 -4.59
N ALA A 723 -21.11 -15.23 -5.29
CA ALA A 723 -20.14 -15.69 -6.29
C ALA A 723 -20.08 -14.78 -7.53
N ASP A 724 -21.20 -14.15 -7.92
CA ASP A 724 -21.26 -13.25 -9.08
C ASP A 724 -20.52 -11.92 -8.81
N ARG A 725 -20.46 -11.51 -7.53
CA ARG A 725 -19.72 -10.34 -7.07
C ARG A 725 -18.37 -10.73 -6.47
N SER A 726 -17.57 -11.47 -7.24
CA SER A 726 -16.28 -12.00 -6.80
C SER A 726 -15.25 -12.01 -7.94
N LEU A 727 -13.98 -12.06 -7.57
CA LEU A 727 -12.87 -12.31 -8.48
C LEU A 727 -12.57 -13.81 -8.50
N PRO A 728 -12.44 -14.42 -9.68
CA PRO A 728 -12.05 -15.83 -9.81
C PRO A 728 -10.65 -16.11 -9.26
N CYS A 729 -10.38 -17.36 -8.92
CA CYS A 729 -9.02 -17.78 -8.57
C CYS A 729 -8.06 -17.60 -9.75
N TYR A 730 -6.79 -17.37 -9.41
CA TYR A 730 -5.73 -17.27 -10.42
C TYR A 730 -4.43 -17.93 -9.94
N SER A 731 -3.61 -18.32 -10.90
CA SER A 731 -2.23 -18.73 -10.68
C SER A 731 -1.32 -18.00 -11.67
N VAL A 732 -0.18 -17.51 -11.18
CA VAL A 732 0.79 -16.75 -11.96
C VAL A 732 2.18 -17.31 -11.70
N SER A 733 2.94 -17.53 -12.78
CA SER A 733 4.33 -18.01 -12.71
C SER A 733 5.29 -16.97 -13.28
N ASN A 734 6.42 -16.79 -12.60
CA ASN A 734 7.48 -15.86 -12.95
C ASN A 734 8.82 -16.61 -13.01
N LEU A 735 9.75 -16.11 -13.83
CA LEU A 735 11.11 -16.63 -13.92
C LEU A 735 12.11 -15.47 -13.87
N ASN A 736 13.02 -15.52 -12.91
CA ASN A 736 14.10 -14.57 -12.78
C ASN A 736 15.42 -15.29 -13.05
N LEU A 737 16.20 -14.78 -14.01
CA LEU A 737 17.52 -15.28 -14.37
C LEU A 737 18.53 -14.18 -14.08
N SER A 738 19.69 -14.54 -13.50
CA SER A 738 20.79 -13.59 -13.36
C SER A 738 22.13 -14.29 -13.47
N TYR A 739 23.12 -13.51 -13.92
CA TYR A 739 24.51 -13.92 -13.96
C TYR A 739 25.38 -12.82 -13.37
N SER A 740 26.20 -13.17 -12.38
CA SER A 740 27.15 -12.26 -11.73
C SER A 740 28.58 -12.75 -11.97
N SER A 741 29.45 -11.86 -12.42
CA SER A 741 30.86 -12.15 -12.65
C SER A 741 31.75 -11.08 -12.03
N LYS A 742 32.79 -11.53 -11.31
CA LYS A 742 33.88 -10.66 -10.87
C LYS A 742 34.76 -10.30 -12.04
N VAL A 743 34.99 -9.01 -12.22
CA VAL A 743 35.82 -8.50 -13.34
C VAL A 743 37.21 -8.16 -12.82
N LYS A 744 38.25 -8.71 -13.46
CA LYS A 744 39.64 -8.37 -13.16
C LYS A 744 40.06 -7.11 -13.94
N LYS A 745 40.16 -5.95 -13.24
CA LYS A 745 40.83 -4.72 -13.71
C LYS A 745 40.26 -4.02 -14.97
N ALA A 746 38.96 -3.87 -15.14
CA ALA A 746 38.42 -3.01 -16.17
C ALA A 746 37.72 -1.76 -15.57
N LEU A 747 38.30 -0.58 -15.76
CA LEU A 747 37.68 0.72 -15.39
C LEU A 747 37.29 0.86 -13.93
N GLY A 748 37.91 0.18 -12.98
CA GLY A 748 37.54 0.16 -11.55
C GLY A 748 36.36 -0.73 -11.21
N ILE A 749 35.75 -1.40 -12.21
CA ILE A 749 34.61 -2.29 -11.99
C ILE A 749 35.11 -3.59 -11.34
N LYS A 750 34.49 -3.94 -10.19
CA LYS A 750 34.76 -5.17 -9.43
C LYS A 750 33.83 -6.31 -9.82
N GLU A 751 32.55 -5.99 -10.11
CA GLU A 751 31.52 -6.98 -10.42
C GLU A 751 30.52 -6.43 -11.43
N VAL A 752 30.09 -7.30 -12.35
CA VAL A 752 28.98 -7.04 -13.29
C VAL A 752 27.90 -8.09 -13.05
N THR A 753 26.67 -7.66 -12.88
CA THR A 753 25.49 -8.54 -12.83
C THR A 753 24.56 -8.21 -13.98
N ILE A 754 24.12 -9.21 -14.73
CA ILE A 754 23.09 -9.11 -15.76
C ILE A 754 21.89 -9.91 -15.29
N GLY A 755 20.67 -9.36 -15.44
CA GLY A 755 19.43 -10.00 -15.05
C GLY A 755 18.38 -9.97 -16.15
N LEU A 756 17.52 -11.00 -16.16
CA LEU A 756 16.33 -11.11 -16.99
C LEU A 756 15.16 -11.52 -16.08
N ASN A 757 14.09 -10.75 -16.10
CA ASN A 757 12.89 -11.02 -15.32
C ASN A 757 11.73 -11.23 -16.28
N PHE A 758 11.07 -12.39 -16.20
CA PHE A 758 9.87 -12.75 -16.95
C PHE A 758 8.73 -12.90 -15.96
N ASN A 759 7.71 -12.06 -16.06
CA ASN A 759 6.55 -12.10 -15.21
C ASN A 759 5.36 -12.65 -15.98
N ASN A 760 4.48 -13.38 -15.28
CA ASN A 760 3.28 -13.97 -15.83
C ASN A 760 3.55 -14.71 -17.16
N ILE A 761 4.45 -15.69 -17.11
CA ILE A 761 4.99 -16.41 -18.29
C ILE A 761 3.86 -16.98 -19.16
N PHE A 762 2.78 -17.43 -18.53
CA PHE A 762 1.62 -18.02 -19.23
C PHE A 762 0.60 -16.98 -19.67
N SER A 763 0.92 -15.69 -19.56
CA SER A 763 0.07 -14.56 -19.96
C SER A 763 -1.37 -14.65 -19.43
N ARG A 764 -1.55 -15.10 -18.18
CA ARG A 764 -2.86 -15.22 -17.53
C ARG A 764 -3.55 -13.86 -17.47
N ARG A 765 -4.80 -13.78 -17.92
CA ARG A 765 -5.65 -12.60 -17.77
C ARG A 765 -6.44 -12.72 -16.47
N TYR A 766 -6.15 -11.84 -15.51
CA TYR A 766 -6.75 -11.86 -14.18
C TYR A 766 -6.79 -10.47 -13.56
N ALA A 767 -7.72 -10.27 -12.64
CA ALA A 767 -7.74 -9.11 -11.75
C ALA A 767 -7.30 -9.54 -10.35
N ALA A 768 -6.36 -8.80 -9.76
CA ALA A 768 -5.85 -9.08 -8.42
C ALA A 768 -6.69 -8.41 -7.33
N SER A 769 -7.44 -7.36 -7.67
CA SER A 769 -8.37 -6.64 -6.82
C SER A 769 -9.51 -6.07 -7.67
N GLY A 770 -10.43 -5.34 -7.05
CA GLY A 770 -11.55 -4.70 -7.70
C GLY A 770 -12.46 -4.01 -6.69
N TRP A 771 -13.57 -3.51 -7.17
CA TRP A 771 -14.70 -3.03 -6.37
C TRP A 771 -16.00 -3.51 -6.99
N VAL A 772 -17.09 -3.47 -6.25
CA VAL A 772 -18.42 -3.76 -6.75
C VAL A 772 -19.39 -2.70 -6.24
N TYR A 773 -20.22 -2.20 -7.15
CA TYR A 773 -21.44 -1.48 -6.86
C TYR A 773 -22.62 -2.41 -7.13
N SER A 774 -23.64 -2.40 -6.29
CA SER A 774 -24.86 -3.16 -6.55
C SER A 774 -26.10 -2.36 -6.13
N ALA A 775 -27.21 -2.59 -6.81
CA ALA A 775 -28.50 -1.99 -6.54
C ALA A 775 -29.62 -3.01 -6.76
N ILE A 776 -30.74 -2.77 -6.12
CA ILE A 776 -32.01 -3.45 -6.34
C ILE A 776 -32.86 -2.57 -7.25
N ALA A 777 -33.53 -3.17 -8.20
CA ALA A 777 -34.50 -2.55 -9.10
C ALA A 777 -35.47 -3.64 -9.54
N GLU A 778 -36.40 -4.02 -8.69
CA GLU A 778 -37.34 -5.13 -8.95
C GLU A 778 -38.23 -4.85 -10.14
N SER A 779 -38.53 -3.55 -10.43
CA SER A 779 -39.22 -3.09 -11.65
C SER A 779 -38.49 -3.51 -12.93
N TYR A 780 -37.20 -3.74 -12.89
CA TYR A 780 -36.36 -4.22 -13.98
C TYR A 780 -35.91 -5.68 -13.80
N GLY A 781 -36.43 -6.41 -12.79
CA GLY A 781 -36.09 -7.80 -12.51
C GLY A 781 -34.86 -7.99 -11.65
N HIS A 782 -34.31 -6.91 -11.05
CA HIS A 782 -33.14 -6.96 -10.19
C HIS A 782 -33.56 -7.08 -8.71
N THR A 783 -33.80 -8.30 -8.27
CA THR A 783 -34.12 -8.64 -6.87
C THR A 783 -32.85 -8.79 -6.03
N ASN A 784 -32.99 -9.01 -4.71
CA ASN A 784 -31.83 -9.26 -3.85
C ASN A 784 -30.91 -10.41 -4.32
N ASN A 785 -31.47 -11.47 -4.91
CA ASN A 785 -30.71 -12.61 -5.42
C ASN A 785 -30.11 -12.37 -6.81
N ASN A 786 -30.67 -11.46 -7.59
CA ASN A 786 -30.24 -11.10 -8.93
C ASN A 786 -30.10 -9.58 -9.06
N ARG A 787 -29.27 -8.96 -8.22
CA ARG A 787 -29.07 -7.52 -8.22
C ARG A 787 -28.50 -7.03 -9.55
N TYR A 788 -28.82 -5.79 -9.90
CA TYR A 788 -27.91 -5.04 -10.76
C TYR A 788 -26.56 -4.92 -10.05
N TYR A 789 -25.47 -5.12 -10.79
CA TYR A 789 -24.13 -4.85 -10.26
C TYR A 789 -23.15 -4.42 -11.34
N GLN A 790 -22.17 -3.64 -10.94
CA GLN A 790 -21.04 -3.22 -11.74
C GLN A 790 -19.75 -3.57 -10.98
N ILE A 791 -18.81 -4.21 -11.68
CA ILE A 791 -17.50 -4.51 -11.14
C ILE A 791 -16.45 -3.63 -11.82
N GLY A 792 -15.64 -2.93 -11.02
CA GLY A 792 -14.39 -2.35 -11.49
C GLY A 792 -13.24 -3.33 -11.19
N PHE A 793 -12.69 -3.95 -12.22
CA PHE A 793 -11.57 -4.86 -12.11
C PHE A 793 -10.25 -4.08 -12.02
N ILE A 794 -9.34 -4.47 -11.13
CA ILE A 794 -7.96 -3.99 -11.09
C ILE A 794 -7.06 -5.12 -11.60
N PRO A 795 -6.81 -5.17 -12.93
CA PRO A 795 -6.09 -6.26 -13.54
C PRO A 795 -4.57 -6.06 -13.46
N MET A 796 -3.87 -7.18 -13.46
CA MET A 796 -2.43 -7.20 -13.67
C MET A 796 -2.12 -7.57 -15.13
N ALA A 797 -1.00 -7.06 -15.64
CA ALA A 797 -0.57 -7.31 -17.02
C ALA A 797 -0.39 -8.82 -17.31
N GLY A 798 -0.57 -9.19 -18.57
CA GLY A 798 -0.18 -10.48 -19.09
C GLY A 798 1.35 -10.67 -19.01
N PHE A 799 1.92 -11.41 -19.95
CA PHE A 799 3.38 -11.58 -20.02
C PHE A 799 4.11 -10.24 -20.11
N THR A 800 5.11 -10.06 -19.23
CA THR A 800 6.05 -8.92 -19.28
C THR A 800 7.49 -9.42 -19.09
N ALA A 801 8.45 -8.73 -19.70
CA ALA A 801 9.86 -9.01 -19.59
C ALA A 801 10.66 -7.75 -19.26
N MET A 802 11.74 -7.88 -18.48
CA MET A 802 12.66 -6.81 -18.15
C MET A 802 14.09 -7.34 -18.10
N SER A 803 15.02 -6.61 -18.72
CA SER A 803 16.46 -6.84 -18.62
C SER A 803 17.11 -5.83 -17.68
N SER A 804 18.18 -6.21 -17.00
CA SER A 804 18.92 -5.32 -16.09
C SER A 804 20.41 -5.52 -16.15
N ILE A 805 21.17 -4.48 -15.85
CA ILE A 805 22.60 -4.51 -15.65
C ILE A 805 22.97 -3.74 -14.38
N THR A 806 23.87 -4.28 -13.60
CA THR A 806 24.43 -3.64 -12.40
C THR A 806 25.95 -3.70 -12.45
N LEU A 807 26.59 -2.57 -12.22
CA LEU A 807 28.04 -2.41 -12.16
C LEU A 807 28.40 -2.02 -10.73
N ARG A 808 29.34 -2.76 -10.10
CA ARG A 808 29.88 -2.45 -8.78
C ARG A 808 31.35 -2.11 -8.85
N PHE A 809 31.74 -1.06 -8.12
CA PHE A 809 33.05 -0.48 -8.09
C PHE A 809 33.75 -0.67 -6.75
#